data_ecae12956635132ec4643ed380508bdb
#
_entry.id   ecae12956635132ec4643ed380508bdb
#
_cell.length_a   1.000
_cell.length_b   1.000
_cell.length_c   1.000
_cell.angle_alpha   90.00
_cell.angle_beta   90.00
_cell.angle_gamma   90.00
#
_symmetry.space_group_name_H-M   'P 1'
#
loop_
_entity.id
_entity.type
_entity.pdbx_description
1 polymer ?
#
loop_
_entity_poly.entity_id
_entity_poly.type
_entity_poly.pdbx_seq_one_letter_code
_entity_poly.pdbx_strand_id
1 'polypeptide(L)'
;MMSCKRVVTLFFVSVLLIAFGNVKEVNAQSAKGSVKGIVIDAQSEEKLQYVNVAVLQTKDSSMVNGVITDQNGNFSIKNLRYGKYIVKFSFIGYRDVFKNVEIKSTNLDLGTIELRTASEILEGVEIVAERQMMEYKLDKRVINVDKNIVSVGGSASDVLENVPSVSVDEEGEVSLRGNSNVKILIDGKPSELLGNDLASVLAQIPASSIENIEVITNPSAKYDPEGMSGIINIKLKEKGNAGLNGNVNISAGSSLEKFMPRTNGSASVSYSTKKFGFSASIDGRYNERGRRQDNMKILYGDTPESLAAWMRSKRDGSEKGWSEGVKLGFDWYISPKQTLTLGYNGRGHKSPSDNNVVHNMNIIDSMSMRSLDQITNGNDNGQFHTFSLNYQKKFNKPDQELMIDANWNLGRFNRESTQKIDYFNDIFDNNFEFDKKDVTASRNNRAVVNVNYSHPFTENLRMETGYNLHYSKRNSAYDYFWNGETLRDDSISYEFESQEFIHALYATFGYTYGKWSGQLGLRGEIVKSNAVKRMMYDDDVAFTKDYISPFPTLHLSYQITQTQSAQFSYSRRINRPNMWTMMPNVDLSNPEHIRFGNPDIDPEYTNAIELGYSNIFPKTTLFTSVYYRQTSNRISWFNFLWTEENARRYGFDWVLDVAGDEVDKGKVAMTSLNIANSYNYGIELIIDQQITKWWKVNLNANFFGSYTDATLINDNEINSFNWDAKLNSTMNLPQSWVIQFSAQYFAPRTTIQGNQAYFFYSDIAVKKSLNKRATISLRISDLMRTARRKGKTVADDYTSFNFGRPYRNSIMLNFSYRFGDSMPKPPQKRAKRLDDGSGSENAGAEGEE
;
A
#
# COMPACT_ATOMS: atom_id res chain seq x y z
N MET A 1 -41.54 6.22 9.98
CA MET A 1 -40.09 5.97 9.83
C MET A 1 -39.85 4.45 9.88
N MET A 2 -39.89 3.80 8.74
CA MET A 2 -39.59 2.35 8.67
C MET A 2 -38.06 2.16 8.76
N SER A 3 -37.65 1.32 9.71
CA SER A 3 -36.24 1.08 10.03
C SER A 3 -35.51 0.49 8.84
N CYS A 4 -34.33 1.04 8.54
CA CYS A 4 -33.43 0.66 7.46
C CYS A 4 -33.08 -0.85 7.42
N LYS A 5 -33.27 -1.58 8.52
CA LYS A 5 -33.09 -3.04 8.59
C LYS A 5 -34.08 -3.84 7.72
N ARG A 6 -35.30 -3.35 7.51
CA ARG A 6 -36.32 -4.05 6.69
C ARG A 6 -36.09 -3.92 5.19
N VAL A 7 -35.48 -2.82 4.75
CA VAL A 7 -35.18 -2.58 3.31
C VAL A 7 -34.01 -3.46 2.84
N VAL A 8 -32.98 -3.65 3.69
CA VAL A 8 -31.84 -4.50 3.37
C VAL A 8 -32.23 -5.98 3.35
N THR A 9 -33.11 -6.41 4.26
CA THR A 9 -33.59 -7.79 4.29
C THR A 9 -34.47 -8.11 3.08
N LEU A 10 -35.30 -7.15 2.62
CA LEU A 10 -36.12 -7.31 1.43
C LEU A 10 -35.30 -7.34 0.13
N PHE A 11 -34.20 -6.59 0.06
CA PHE A 11 -33.30 -6.61 -1.10
C PHE A 11 -32.54 -7.94 -1.21
N PHE A 12 -32.07 -8.50 -0.10
CA PHE A 12 -31.41 -9.82 -0.08
C PHE A 12 -32.38 -10.97 -0.39
N VAL A 13 -33.61 -10.92 0.08
CA VAL A 13 -34.65 -11.94 -0.17
C VAL A 13 -35.11 -11.88 -1.65
N SER A 14 -35.24 -10.70 -2.24
CA SER A 14 -35.61 -10.57 -3.65
C SER A 14 -34.50 -11.04 -4.62
N VAL A 15 -33.24 -10.87 -4.27
CA VAL A 15 -32.11 -11.40 -5.08
C VAL A 15 -32.00 -12.93 -4.97
N LEU A 16 -32.36 -13.51 -3.79
CA LEU A 16 -32.38 -14.97 -3.62
C LEU A 16 -33.54 -15.64 -4.36
N LEU A 17 -34.71 -14.99 -4.49
CA LEU A 17 -35.89 -15.56 -5.16
C LEU A 17 -35.80 -15.56 -6.70
N ILE A 18 -34.93 -14.73 -7.29
CA ILE A 18 -34.69 -14.75 -8.75
C ILE A 18 -33.75 -15.89 -9.19
N ALA A 19 -33.00 -16.51 -8.24
CA ALA A 19 -32.04 -17.57 -8.54
C ALA A 19 -32.63 -18.99 -8.60
N PHE A 20 -33.91 -19.19 -8.25
CA PHE A 20 -34.55 -20.51 -8.23
C PHE A 20 -35.77 -20.60 -9.17
N GLY A 21 -35.66 -20.10 -10.40
CA GLY A 21 -36.65 -20.34 -11.45
C GLY A 21 -36.41 -21.69 -12.12
N ASN A 22 -37.34 -22.61 -11.92
CA ASN A 22 -37.33 -23.98 -12.45
C ASN A 22 -37.20 -24.02 -13.97
N VAL A 23 -36.15 -24.67 -14.48
CA VAL A 23 -36.07 -25.13 -15.88
C VAL A 23 -36.56 -26.56 -15.94
N LYS A 24 -37.70 -26.78 -16.60
CA LYS A 24 -38.16 -28.11 -16.95
C LYS A 24 -37.32 -28.65 -18.11
N GLU A 25 -36.67 -29.80 -17.91
CA GLU A 25 -36.01 -30.56 -18.98
C GLU A 25 -37.08 -31.22 -19.85
N VAL A 26 -37.03 -30.93 -21.15
CA VAL A 26 -37.75 -31.66 -22.19
C VAL A 26 -36.76 -32.65 -22.78
N ASN A 27 -36.93 -33.93 -22.47
CA ASN A 27 -36.16 -35.02 -23.09
C ASN A 27 -36.69 -35.29 -24.48
N ALA A 28 -36.04 -34.78 -25.53
CA ALA A 28 -36.18 -35.22 -26.90
C ALA A 28 -35.11 -36.27 -27.22
N GLN A 29 -35.49 -37.50 -27.57
CA GLN A 29 -34.60 -38.51 -28.10
C GLN A 29 -33.98 -38.00 -29.42
N SER A 30 -32.72 -37.51 -29.35
CA SER A 30 -32.01 -37.04 -30.56
C SER A 30 -31.26 -38.19 -31.22
N ALA A 31 -31.41 -38.33 -32.51
CA ALA A 31 -30.66 -39.28 -33.35
C ALA A 31 -29.16 -39.08 -33.20
N LYS A 32 -28.38 -40.14 -33.10
CA LYS A 32 -26.94 -40.13 -32.85
C LYS A 32 -26.21 -40.62 -34.13
N GLY A 33 -25.10 -39.91 -34.46
CA GLY A 33 -24.18 -40.27 -35.52
C GLY A 33 -22.77 -40.54 -35.02
N SER A 34 -21.86 -40.85 -35.96
CA SER A 34 -20.44 -41.03 -35.73
C SER A 34 -19.62 -40.30 -36.78
N VAL A 35 -18.41 -39.89 -36.37
CA VAL A 35 -17.40 -39.29 -37.26
C VAL A 35 -16.17 -40.19 -37.26
N LYS A 36 -15.66 -40.56 -38.47
CA LYS A 36 -14.46 -41.37 -38.62
C LYS A 36 -13.54 -40.82 -39.71
N GLY A 37 -12.28 -41.27 -39.76
CA GLY A 37 -11.29 -40.91 -40.78
C GLY A 37 -9.90 -41.44 -40.40
N ILE A 38 -8.91 -41.06 -41.22
CA ILE A 38 -7.50 -41.43 -41.04
C ILE A 38 -6.66 -40.15 -40.95
N VAL A 39 -5.67 -40.09 -40.07
CA VAL A 39 -4.73 -38.97 -39.94
C VAL A 39 -3.36 -39.40 -40.42
N ILE A 40 -2.74 -38.60 -41.30
CA ILE A 40 -1.41 -38.82 -41.85
C ILE A 40 -0.54 -37.58 -41.74
N ASP A 41 0.78 -37.75 -41.80
CA ASP A 41 1.74 -36.66 -42.00
C ASP A 41 1.66 -36.17 -43.44
N ALA A 42 1.55 -34.85 -43.65
CA ALA A 42 1.40 -34.23 -44.96
C ALA A 42 2.65 -34.32 -45.85
N GLN A 43 3.82 -34.63 -45.30
CA GLN A 43 5.10 -34.62 -45.98
C GLN A 43 5.63 -36.05 -46.20
N SER A 44 5.51 -36.94 -45.20
CA SER A 44 5.96 -38.32 -45.29
C SER A 44 4.87 -39.30 -45.68
N GLU A 45 3.60 -38.90 -45.71
CA GLU A 45 2.38 -39.74 -45.88
C GLU A 45 2.27 -40.86 -44.82
N GLU A 46 3.11 -40.82 -43.74
CA GLU A 46 3.03 -41.79 -42.67
C GLU A 46 1.78 -41.64 -41.84
N LYS A 47 1.22 -42.77 -41.39
CA LYS A 47 0.02 -42.81 -40.56
C LYS A 47 0.36 -42.36 -39.13
N LEU A 48 -0.31 -41.31 -38.62
CA LEU A 48 0.00 -40.74 -37.32
C LEU A 48 -0.83 -41.39 -36.21
N GLN A 49 -0.18 -42.17 -35.36
CA GLN A 49 -0.78 -42.76 -34.14
C GLN A 49 -0.82 -41.71 -33.02
N TYR A 50 -1.77 -41.86 -32.08
CA TYR A 50 -1.93 -41.02 -30.87
C TYR A 50 -2.25 -39.53 -31.17
N VAL A 51 -2.73 -39.19 -32.36
CA VAL A 51 -3.26 -37.85 -32.64
C VAL A 51 -4.55 -37.64 -31.85
N ASN A 52 -4.62 -36.55 -31.12
CA ASN A 52 -5.81 -36.19 -30.35
C ASN A 52 -6.88 -35.61 -31.30
N VAL A 53 -8.04 -36.26 -31.40
CA VAL A 53 -9.17 -35.84 -32.22
C VAL A 53 -10.30 -35.44 -31.27
N ALA A 54 -10.65 -34.15 -31.24
CA ALA A 54 -11.67 -33.60 -30.36
C ALA A 54 -12.82 -33.00 -31.16
N VAL A 55 -14.06 -33.31 -30.79
CA VAL A 55 -15.28 -32.70 -31.35
C VAL A 55 -15.75 -31.61 -30.44
N LEU A 56 -15.83 -30.39 -30.99
CA LEU A 56 -16.17 -29.18 -30.27
C LEU A 56 -17.50 -28.59 -30.73
N GLN A 57 -18.23 -27.94 -29.85
CA GLN A 57 -19.42 -27.18 -30.21
C GLN A 57 -19.06 -25.92 -31.01
N THR A 58 -19.82 -25.59 -32.05
CA THR A 58 -19.58 -24.38 -32.84
C THR A 58 -19.90 -23.08 -32.11
N LYS A 59 -20.68 -23.13 -31.00
CA LYS A 59 -21.14 -21.94 -30.26
C LYS A 59 -20.13 -21.40 -29.26
N ASP A 60 -19.39 -22.25 -28.58
CA ASP A 60 -18.51 -21.90 -27.45
C ASP A 60 -17.20 -22.69 -27.42
N SER A 61 -16.94 -23.52 -28.47
CA SER A 61 -15.77 -24.40 -28.59
C SER A 61 -15.62 -25.39 -27.40
N SER A 62 -16.71 -25.67 -26.66
CA SER A 62 -16.68 -26.68 -25.62
C SER A 62 -16.55 -28.08 -26.21
N MET A 63 -15.74 -28.95 -25.54
CA MET A 63 -15.51 -30.31 -26.01
C MET A 63 -16.74 -31.19 -25.75
N VAL A 64 -17.24 -31.80 -26.79
CA VAL A 64 -18.40 -32.74 -26.77
C VAL A 64 -17.93 -34.17 -26.56
N ASN A 65 -16.90 -34.57 -27.31
CA ASN A 65 -16.31 -35.92 -27.27
C ASN A 65 -14.92 -35.88 -27.91
N GLY A 66 -14.09 -36.90 -27.67
CA GLY A 66 -12.79 -37.02 -28.29
C GLY A 66 -12.20 -38.43 -28.18
N VAL A 67 -11.28 -38.74 -29.09
CA VAL A 67 -10.53 -39.99 -29.15
C VAL A 67 -9.09 -39.70 -29.60
N ILE A 68 -8.21 -40.66 -29.46
CA ILE A 68 -6.87 -40.68 -30.05
C ILE A 68 -6.84 -41.65 -31.22
N THR A 69 -6.03 -41.39 -32.27
CA THR A 69 -5.82 -42.27 -33.39
C THR A 69 -5.13 -43.57 -33.00
N ASP A 70 -5.50 -44.66 -33.63
CA ASP A 70 -4.87 -45.99 -33.46
C ASP A 70 -3.50 -46.07 -34.18
N GLN A 71 -2.84 -47.24 -34.12
CA GLN A 71 -1.54 -47.49 -34.76
C GLN A 71 -1.55 -47.31 -36.30
N ASN A 72 -2.73 -47.34 -36.92
CA ASN A 72 -2.94 -47.11 -38.33
C ASN A 72 -3.48 -45.71 -38.67
N GLY A 73 -3.42 -44.78 -37.71
CA GLY A 73 -3.89 -43.40 -37.85
C GLY A 73 -5.42 -43.27 -37.90
N ASN A 74 -6.20 -44.35 -37.68
CA ASN A 74 -7.66 -44.28 -37.73
C ASN A 74 -8.23 -43.71 -36.46
N PHE A 75 -9.34 -42.97 -36.60
CA PHE A 75 -10.16 -42.52 -35.46
C PHE A 75 -11.65 -42.78 -35.75
N SER A 76 -12.44 -43.00 -34.69
CA SER A 76 -13.88 -43.13 -34.76
C SER A 76 -14.53 -42.61 -33.47
N ILE A 77 -15.30 -41.51 -33.60
CA ILE A 77 -16.03 -40.90 -32.48
C ILE A 77 -17.52 -41.19 -32.65
N LYS A 78 -18.09 -41.98 -31.74
CA LYS A 78 -19.48 -42.45 -31.79
C LYS A 78 -20.37 -41.64 -30.83
N ASN A 79 -21.68 -41.79 -30.96
CA ASN A 79 -22.69 -41.19 -30.06
C ASN A 79 -22.78 -39.66 -30.11
N LEU A 80 -22.44 -39.01 -31.21
CA LEU A 80 -22.63 -37.59 -31.44
C LEU A 80 -24.07 -37.29 -31.86
N ARG A 81 -24.70 -36.29 -31.28
CA ARG A 81 -26.04 -35.81 -31.70
C ARG A 81 -25.93 -35.18 -33.07
N TYR A 82 -27.01 -35.24 -33.87
CA TYR A 82 -27.04 -34.51 -35.14
C TYR A 82 -26.90 -33.00 -34.90
N GLY A 83 -26.04 -32.34 -35.67
CA GLY A 83 -25.74 -30.92 -35.51
C GLY A 83 -24.44 -30.51 -36.16
N LYS A 84 -24.11 -29.24 -36.00
CA LYS A 84 -22.85 -28.65 -36.50
C LYS A 84 -21.80 -28.69 -35.41
N TYR A 85 -20.60 -29.15 -35.79
CA TYR A 85 -19.44 -29.29 -34.89
C TYR A 85 -18.17 -28.83 -35.57
N ILE A 86 -17.14 -28.60 -34.76
CA ILE A 86 -15.76 -28.40 -35.19
C ILE A 86 -14.96 -29.62 -34.74
N VAL A 87 -14.32 -30.32 -35.64
CA VAL A 87 -13.40 -31.43 -35.33
C VAL A 87 -11.98 -30.86 -35.32
N LYS A 88 -11.32 -30.91 -34.18
CA LYS A 88 -9.95 -30.47 -33.99
C LYS A 88 -9.03 -31.70 -33.96
N PHE A 89 -7.95 -31.66 -34.73
CA PHE A 89 -6.87 -32.63 -34.78
C PHE A 89 -5.61 -31.96 -34.20
N SER A 90 -4.99 -32.54 -33.19
CA SER A 90 -3.84 -31.99 -32.47
C SER A 90 -2.83 -33.08 -32.16
N PHE A 91 -1.55 -32.85 -32.55
CA PHE A 91 -0.46 -33.79 -32.30
C PHE A 91 0.85 -33.00 -31.98
N ILE A 92 1.68 -33.49 -31.06
CA ILE A 92 2.92 -32.82 -30.68
C ILE A 92 3.85 -32.72 -31.88
N GLY A 93 4.30 -31.49 -32.17
CA GLY A 93 5.17 -31.20 -33.32
C GLY A 93 4.44 -30.90 -34.62
N TYR A 94 3.10 -30.88 -34.64
CA TYR A 94 2.25 -30.59 -35.82
C TYR A 94 1.33 -29.40 -35.58
N ARG A 95 0.88 -28.75 -36.66
CA ARG A 95 -0.13 -27.67 -36.60
C ARG A 95 -1.50 -28.27 -36.33
N ASP A 96 -2.28 -27.68 -35.44
CA ASP A 96 -3.67 -28.04 -35.24
C ASP A 96 -4.49 -27.83 -36.50
N VAL A 97 -5.27 -28.83 -36.89
CA VAL A 97 -6.20 -28.76 -38.02
C VAL A 97 -7.62 -28.72 -37.47
N PHE A 98 -8.44 -27.81 -37.99
CA PHE A 98 -9.84 -27.66 -37.63
C PHE A 98 -10.71 -27.91 -38.86
N LYS A 99 -11.72 -28.85 -38.76
CA LYS A 99 -12.72 -29.08 -39.80
C LYS A 99 -14.12 -28.81 -39.26
N ASN A 100 -14.85 -27.93 -39.92
CA ASN A 100 -16.27 -27.74 -39.66
C ASN A 100 -17.05 -28.90 -40.29
N VAL A 101 -17.86 -29.59 -39.51
CA VAL A 101 -18.63 -30.75 -39.92
C VAL A 101 -20.10 -30.61 -39.51
N GLU A 102 -20.99 -31.15 -40.32
CA GLU A 102 -22.42 -31.23 -40.02
C GLU A 102 -22.84 -32.71 -40.02
N ILE A 103 -23.18 -33.23 -38.86
CA ILE A 103 -23.63 -34.62 -38.71
C ILE A 103 -25.12 -34.67 -38.98
N LYS A 104 -25.50 -35.26 -40.17
CA LYS A 104 -26.88 -35.45 -40.64
C LYS A 104 -27.25 -36.92 -40.82
N SER A 105 -26.25 -37.80 -40.72
CA SER A 105 -26.43 -39.25 -40.96
C SER A 105 -25.71 -40.04 -39.85
N THR A 106 -25.98 -41.35 -39.80
CA THR A 106 -25.42 -42.26 -38.80
C THR A 106 -23.90 -42.35 -38.85
N ASN A 107 -23.25 -42.16 -40.00
CA ASN A 107 -21.79 -42.24 -40.16
C ASN A 107 -21.29 -41.12 -41.10
N LEU A 108 -20.43 -40.25 -40.60
CA LEU A 108 -19.74 -39.24 -41.39
C LEU A 108 -18.26 -39.63 -41.49
N ASP A 109 -17.80 -39.87 -42.71
CA ASP A 109 -16.39 -40.15 -43.00
C ASP A 109 -15.71 -38.86 -43.46
N LEU A 110 -14.66 -38.45 -42.77
CA LEU A 110 -13.88 -37.25 -43.08
C LEU A 110 -12.74 -37.50 -44.05
N GLY A 111 -12.54 -38.80 -44.44
CA GLY A 111 -11.43 -39.23 -45.30
C GLY A 111 -10.07 -39.06 -44.59
N THR A 112 -9.09 -38.77 -45.40
CA THR A 112 -7.71 -38.54 -44.91
C THR A 112 -7.52 -37.09 -44.45
N ILE A 113 -6.98 -36.93 -43.25
CA ILE A 113 -6.63 -35.64 -42.65
C ILE A 113 -5.11 -35.53 -42.61
N GLU A 114 -4.57 -34.55 -43.29
CA GLU A 114 -3.14 -34.28 -43.34
C GLU A 114 -2.74 -33.30 -42.25
N LEU A 115 -1.79 -33.67 -41.40
CA LEU A 115 -1.15 -32.76 -40.45
C LEU A 115 0.23 -32.35 -40.98
N ARG A 116 0.55 -31.06 -40.91
CA ARG A 116 1.86 -30.50 -41.31
C ARG A 116 2.71 -30.25 -40.06
N THR A 117 3.99 -30.62 -40.12
CA THR A 117 4.95 -30.35 -39.04
C THR A 117 5.06 -28.85 -38.78
N ALA A 118 5.14 -28.49 -37.54
CA ALA A 118 5.34 -27.09 -37.07
C ALA A 118 6.83 -26.71 -37.15
N SER A 119 7.40 -26.77 -38.37
CA SER A 119 8.73 -26.21 -38.61
C SER A 119 8.59 -24.71 -38.91
N GLU A 120 8.47 -23.90 -37.93
CA GLU A 120 8.85 -22.48 -37.82
C GLU A 120 8.35 -21.95 -36.46
N ILE A 121 9.36 -21.51 -35.64
CA ILE A 121 9.23 -20.67 -34.44
C ILE A 121 8.02 -21.09 -33.56
N LEU A 122 8.34 -21.80 -32.49
CA LEU A 122 7.50 -21.94 -31.30
C LEU A 122 7.09 -20.55 -30.80
N GLU A 123 6.04 -19.97 -31.38
CA GLU A 123 5.22 -19.05 -30.60
C GLU A 123 4.58 -19.90 -29.50
N GLY A 124 5.17 -19.82 -28.33
CA GLY A 124 4.69 -20.52 -27.15
C GLY A 124 3.19 -20.30 -27.05
N VAL A 125 2.45 -21.37 -26.86
CA VAL A 125 1.07 -21.31 -26.37
C VAL A 125 1.12 -20.53 -25.08
N GLU A 126 0.77 -19.26 -25.15
CA GLU A 126 0.60 -18.40 -23.99
C GLU A 126 -0.65 -18.95 -23.27
N ILE A 127 -0.43 -19.87 -22.33
CA ILE A 127 -1.41 -20.09 -21.26
C ILE A 127 -1.42 -18.74 -20.54
N VAL A 128 -2.36 -17.88 -20.88
CA VAL A 128 -2.70 -16.70 -20.10
C VAL A 128 -3.29 -17.22 -18.80
N ALA A 129 -2.40 -17.68 -17.90
CA ALA A 129 -2.77 -17.90 -16.52
C ALA A 129 -3.27 -16.55 -16.01
N GLU A 130 -4.52 -16.49 -15.69
CA GLU A 130 -5.13 -15.29 -15.13
C GLU A 130 -4.27 -14.88 -13.93
N ARG A 131 -3.61 -13.70 -13.99
CA ARG A 131 -2.76 -13.22 -12.88
C ARG A 131 -3.56 -13.31 -11.60
N GLN A 132 -3.02 -14.00 -10.62
CA GLN A 132 -3.65 -14.08 -9.30
C GLN A 132 -3.69 -12.68 -8.68
N MET A 133 -4.70 -12.40 -7.87
CA MET A 133 -4.79 -11.14 -7.12
C MET A 133 -3.55 -10.96 -6.23
N MET A 134 -2.98 -12.05 -5.73
CA MET A 134 -1.80 -12.06 -4.87
C MET A 134 -0.81 -13.15 -5.28
N GLU A 135 0.47 -12.80 -5.33
CA GLU A 135 1.58 -13.72 -5.60
C GLU A 135 2.57 -13.68 -4.41
N TYR A 136 3.10 -14.83 -4.03
CA TYR A 136 4.11 -14.96 -2.97
C TYR A 136 5.50 -15.21 -3.57
N LYS A 137 6.49 -14.43 -3.11
CA LYS A 137 7.92 -14.57 -3.46
C LYS A 137 8.71 -14.84 -2.18
N LEU A 138 10.01 -15.17 -2.30
CA LEU A 138 10.89 -15.51 -1.15
C LEU A 138 10.88 -14.41 -0.06
N ASP A 139 10.89 -13.14 -0.46
CA ASP A 139 11.03 -11.98 0.43
C ASP A 139 9.80 -11.07 0.47
N LYS A 140 8.75 -11.33 -0.34
CA LYS A 140 7.61 -10.40 -0.50
C LYS A 140 6.33 -11.03 -0.99
N ARG A 141 5.22 -10.36 -0.69
CA ARG A 141 3.89 -10.59 -1.27
C ARG A 141 3.62 -9.51 -2.34
N VAL A 142 3.12 -9.91 -3.50
CA VAL A 142 2.82 -9.00 -4.62
C VAL A 142 1.31 -9.00 -4.86
N ILE A 143 0.67 -7.87 -4.68
CA ILE A 143 -0.76 -7.67 -4.87
C ILE A 143 -0.98 -6.93 -6.19
N ASN A 144 -1.68 -7.53 -7.13
CA ASN A 144 -1.94 -6.98 -8.46
C ASN A 144 -3.14 -6.03 -8.43
N VAL A 145 -2.89 -4.73 -8.64
CA VAL A 145 -3.89 -3.66 -8.47
C VAL A 145 -4.97 -3.69 -9.56
N ASP A 146 -4.64 -4.10 -10.77
CA ASP A 146 -5.61 -4.20 -11.88
C ASP A 146 -6.79 -5.14 -11.56
N LYS A 147 -6.65 -6.02 -10.57
CA LYS A 147 -7.70 -6.93 -10.08
C LYS A 147 -8.53 -6.35 -8.93
N ASN A 148 -8.10 -5.21 -8.36
CA ASN A 148 -8.82 -4.54 -7.27
C ASN A 148 -9.63 -3.35 -7.80
N ILE A 149 -10.95 -3.52 -7.88
CA ILE A 149 -11.87 -2.55 -8.49
C ILE A 149 -12.31 -1.48 -7.50
N VAL A 150 -12.30 -1.78 -6.20
CA VAL A 150 -12.69 -0.82 -5.15
C VAL A 150 -11.76 0.39 -5.14
N SER A 151 -10.54 0.24 -5.65
CA SER A 151 -9.57 1.34 -5.76
C SER A 151 -9.70 2.16 -7.06
N VAL A 152 -10.58 1.77 -7.99
CA VAL A 152 -10.70 2.46 -9.28
C VAL A 152 -11.22 3.88 -9.10
N GLY A 153 -10.53 4.84 -9.72
CA GLY A 153 -10.84 6.27 -9.58
C GLY A 153 -10.29 6.91 -8.30
N GLY A 154 -9.70 6.11 -7.40
CA GLY A 154 -9.06 6.56 -6.18
C GLY A 154 -7.57 6.88 -6.36
N SER A 155 -6.86 6.93 -5.23
CA SER A 155 -5.43 7.19 -5.08
C SER A 155 -4.68 5.94 -4.59
N ALA A 156 -3.37 6.05 -4.40
CA ALA A 156 -2.59 4.99 -3.77
C ALA A 156 -3.06 4.68 -2.35
N SER A 157 -3.55 5.67 -1.58
CA SER A 157 -4.16 5.45 -0.26
C SER A 157 -5.35 4.49 -0.37
N ASP A 158 -6.27 4.72 -1.34
CA ASP A 158 -7.43 3.86 -1.57
C ASP A 158 -7.03 2.44 -2.02
N VAL A 159 -5.91 2.31 -2.74
CA VAL A 159 -5.35 1.00 -3.10
C VAL A 159 -4.82 0.29 -1.87
N LEU A 160 -4.01 0.98 -1.05
CA LEU A 160 -3.42 0.41 0.16
C LEU A 160 -4.47 -0.02 1.18
N GLU A 161 -5.57 0.72 1.33
CA GLU A 161 -6.70 0.30 2.15
C GLU A 161 -7.26 -1.08 1.76
N ASN A 162 -7.08 -1.50 0.51
CA ASN A 162 -7.53 -2.79 -0.01
C ASN A 162 -6.44 -3.87 -0.02
N VAL A 163 -5.22 -3.55 0.44
CA VAL A 163 -4.13 -4.53 0.58
C VAL A 163 -4.31 -5.31 1.88
N PRO A 164 -4.16 -6.64 1.87
CA PRO A 164 -4.17 -7.44 3.09
C PRO A 164 -3.10 -7.01 4.08
N SER A 165 -3.41 -7.00 5.37
CA SER A 165 -2.54 -6.61 6.49
C SER A 165 -2.16 -5.13 6.52
N VAL A 166 -2.62 -4.31 5.58
CA VAL A 166 -2.38 -2.87 5.51
C VAL A 166 -3.65 -2.12 5.91
N SER A 167 -3.52 -1.11 6.73
CA SER A 167 -4.59 -0.14 7.03
C SER A 167 -4.09 1.27 6.79
N VAL A 168 -4.98 2.15 6.36
CA VAL A 168 -4.73 3.57 6.18
C VAL A 168 -5.74 4.30 7.07
N ASP A 169 -5.25 5.19 7.92
CA ASP A 169 -6.12 5.95 8.81
C ASP A 169 -6.68 7.22 8.14
N GLU A 170 -7.41 8.02 8.92
CA GLU A 170 -8.06 9.25 8.42
C GLU A 170 -7.05 10.33 8.05
N GLU A 171 -5.96 10.35 8.78
CA GLU A 171 -4.83 11.24 8.56
C GLU A 171 -3.98 10.80 7.37
N GLY A 172 -4.24 9.58 6.83
CA GLY A 172 -3.50 8.97 5.72
C GLY A 172 -2.25 8.24 6.18
N GLU A 173 -2.11 8.00 7.50
CA GLU A 173 -1.03 7.20 8.04
C GLU A 173 -1.24 5.73 7.68
N VAL A 174 -0.20 5.12 7.12
CA VAL A 174 -0.24 3.72 6.69
C VAL A 174 0.33 2.84 7.79
N SER A 175 -0.37 1.78 8.15
CA SER A 175 0.13 0.77 9.08
C SER A 175 0.10 -0.63 8.47
N LEU A 176 1.04 -1.47 8.91
CA LEU A 176 1.18 -2.87 8.53
C LEU A 176 1.07 -3.75 9.77
N ARG A 177 0.09 -4.67 9.78
CA ARG A 177 -0.20 -5.51 10.95
C ARG A 177 -0.43 -4.68 12.23
N GLY A 178 -1.13 -3.55 12.10
CA GLY A 178 -1.47 -2.65 13.21
C GLY A 178 -0.34 -1.76 13.73
N ASN A 179 0.83 -1.75 13.07
CA ASN A 179 1.94 -0.87 13.44
C ASN A 179 2.19 0.13 12.30
N SER A 180 2.19 1.44 12.63
CA SER A 180 2.34 2.53 11.67
C SER A 180 3.79 2.78 11.22
N ASN A 181 4.76 2.18 11.92
CA ASN A 181 6.16 2.31 11.53
C ASN A 181 6.51 1.42 10.34
N VAL A 182 6.01 1.79 9.18
CA VAL A 182 6.22 1.10 7.90
C VAL A 182 6.90 2.02 6.90
N LYS A 183 7.92 1.52 6.18
CA LYS A 183 8.59 2.27 5.11
C LYS A 183 7.80 2.15 3.81
N ILE A 184 7.46 3.28 3.21
CA ILE A 184 6.76 3.30 1.91
C ILE A 184 7.77 3.61 0.80
N LEU A 185 7.77 2.77 -0.23
CA LEU A 185 8.58 2.99 -1.44
C LEU A 185 7.67 3.16 -2.65
N ILE A 186 8.13 3.95 -3.61
CA ILE A 186 7.49 4.10 -4.93
C ILE A 186 8.55 3.75 -5.98
N ASP A 187 8.32 2.68 -6.74
CA ASP A 187 9.31 2.09 -7.65
C ASP A 187 10.66 1.78 -6.98
N GLY A 188 10.61 1.35 -5.70
CA GLY A 188 11.80 1.08 -4.89
C GLY A 188 12.50 2.31 -4.31
N LYS A 189 11.95 3.52 -4.50
CA LYS A 189 12.50 4.78 -3.99
C LYS A 189 11.69 5.27 -2.78
N PRO A 190 12.34 5.81 -1.76
CA PRO A 190 11.62 6.35 -0.58
C PRO A 190 10.58 7.40 -0.94
N SER A 191 9.37 7.29 -0.37
CA SER A 191 8.26 8.21 -0.66
C SER A 191 8.54 9.64 -0.21
N GLU A 192 9.41 9.83 0.76
CA GLU A 192 9.86 11.14 1.27
C GLU A 192 10.57 11.98 0.21
N LEU A 193 11.06 11.36 -0.86
CA LEU A 193 11.60 12.07 -2.03
C LEU A 193 10.52 12.83 -2.83
N LEU A 194 9.23 12.49 -2.63
CA LEU A 194 8.12 13.11 -3.34
C LEU A 194 7.35 14.14 -2.49
N GLY A 195 7.67 14.26 -1.19
CA GLY A 195 7.05 15.19 -0.26
C GLY A 195 7.28 14.77 1.19
N ASN A 196 7.11 15.71 2.12
CA ASN A 196 7.30 15.44 3.56
C ASN A 196 6.08 14.79 4.22
N ASP A 197 4.92 14.91 3.60
CA ASP A 197 3.66 14.34 4.07
C ASP A 197 3.33 13.12 3.22
N LEU A 198 3.50 11.95 3.81
CA LEU A 198 3.21 10.66 3.16
C LEU A 198 1.75 10.57 2.71
N ALA A 199 0.82 11.03 3.53
CA ALA A 199 -0.61 11.01 3.22
C ALA A 199 -0.91 11.80 1.94
N SER A 200 -0.34 13.01 1.83
CA SER A 200 -0.46 13.84 0.63
C SER A 200 0.19 13.19 -0.59
N VAL A 201 1.38 12.57 -0.44
CA VAL A 201 2.05 11.86 -1.53
C VAL A 201 1.20 10.70 -2.04
N LEU A 202 0.69 9.85 -1.16
CA LEU A 202 -0.16 8.71 -1.52
C LEU A 202 -1.49 9.15 -2.11
N ALA A 203 -2.08 10.23 -1.57
CA ALA A 203 -3.30 10.80 -2.10
C ALA A 203 -3.14 11.35 -3.53
N GLN A 204 -1.94 11.74 -3.94
CA GLN A 204 -1.65 12.30 -5.26
C GLN A 204 -1.38 11.24 -6.34
N ILE A 205 -1.04 10.00 -5.99
CA ILE A 205 -0.77 8.92 -6.94
C ILE A 205 -2.09 8.30 -7.39
N PRO A 206 -2.50 8.41 -8.67
CA PRO A 206 -3.72 7.77 -9.14
C PRO A 206 -3.62 6.24 -9.06
N ALA A 207 -4.65 5.57 -8.57
CA ALA A 207 -4.72 4.11 -8.53
C ALA A 207 -4.50 3.47 -9.91
N SER A 208 -4.94 4.14 -10.98
CA SER A 208 -4.79 3.68 -12.37
C SER A 208 -3.33 3.60 -12.85
N SER A 209 -2.42 4.36 -12.21
CA SER A 209 -0.98 4.35 -12.52
C SER A 209 -0.21 3.23 -11.81
N ILE A 210 -0.83 2.53 -10.86
CA ILE A 210 -0.19 1.47 -10.06
C ILE A 210 -0.32 0.13 -10.80
N GLU A 211 0.76 -0.61 -10.91
CA GLU A 211 0.78 -1.99 -11.43
C GLU A 211 0.49 -2.99 -10.31
N ASN A 212 1.28 -2.92 -9.24
CA ASN A 212 1.15 -3.80 -8.10
C ASN A 212 1.69 -3.14 -6.81
N ILE A 213 1.29 -3.72 -5.68
CA ILE A 213 1.82 -3.40 -4.35
C ILE A 213 2.64 -4.60 -3.86
N GLU A 214 3.88 -4.35 -3.48
CA GLU A 214 4.74 -5.35 -2.86
C GLU A 214 4.76 -5.12 -1.34
N VAL A 215 4.31 -6.11 -0.58
CA VAL A 215 4.36 -6.08 0.90
C VAL A 215 5.50 -6.99 1.35
N ILE A 216 6.47 -6.40 2.02
CA ILE A 216 7.73 -7.04 2.44
C ILE A 216 7.79 -6.96 3.97
N THR A 217 7.35 -8.00 4.65
CA THR A 217 7.27 -8.02 6.13
C THR A 217 8.64 -8.14 6.80
N ASN A 218 9.55 -8.88 6.17
CA ASN A 218 10.94 -9.04 6.59
C ASN A 218 11.86 -8.76 5.39
N PRO A 219 12.25 -7.49 5.15
CA PRO A 219 13.08 -7.13 4.02
C PRO A 219 14.50 -7.69 4.12
N SER A 220 15.10 -8.02 2.97
CA SER A 220 16.50 -8.42 2.90
C SER A 220 17.45 -7.23 3.12
N ALA A 221 18.74 -7.48 3.38
CA ALA A 221 19.77 -6.47 3.64
C ALA A 221 19.96 -5.44 2.51
N LYS A 222 19.49 -5.72 1.31
CA LYS A 222 19.45 -4.81 0.16
C LYS A 222 18.59 -3.58 0.42
N TYR A 223 17.51 -3.73 1.18
CA TYR A 223 16.58 -2.66 1.47
C TYR A 223 17.04 -1.82 2.67
N ASP A 224 16.58 -0.58 2.71
CA ASP A 224 16.72 0.26 3.88
C ASP A 224 16.10 -0.44 5.12
N PRO A 225 16.83 -0.53 6.25
CA PRO A 225 16.33 -1.17 7.47
C PRO A 225 15.27 -0.33 8.20
N GLU A 226 14.99 0.90 7.77
CA GLU A 226 13.92 1.72 8.34
C GLU A 226 12.53 1.12 8.03
N GLY A 227 11.59 1.29 8.99
CA GLY A 227 10.24 0.71 8.93
C GLY A 227 10.16 -0.61 9.69
N MET A 228 9.81 -0.52 10.97
CA MET A 228 9.79 -1.63 11.96
C MET A 228 8.84 -2.75 11.57
N SER A 229 7.73 -2.42 10.90
CA SER A 229 6.71 -3.38 10.48
C SER A 229 7.00 -4.02 9.12
N GLY A 230 7.93 -3.46 8.37
CA GLY A 230 8.29 -3.89 7.02
C GLY A 230 8.26 -2.75 6.01
N ILE A 231 8.21 -3.12 4.74
CA ILE A 231 8.20 -2.20 3.60
C ILE A 231 6.95 -2.44 2.76
N ILE A 232 6.33 -1.37 2.30
CA ILE A 232 5.32 -1.41 1.24
C ILE A 232 5.88 -0.68 0.03
N ASN A 233 6.07 -1.40 -1.08
CA ASN A 233 6.60 -0.81 -2.31
C ASN A 233 5.49 -0.73 -3.36
N ILE A 234 5.14 0.49 -3.76
CA ILE A 234 4.16 0.78 -4.78
C ILE A 234 4.87 0.76 -6.14
N LYS A 235 4.58 -0.26 -6.94
CA LYS A 235 5.12 -0.36 -8.30
C LYS A 235 4.17 0.33 -9.28
N LEU A 236 4.69 1.34 -9.96
CA LEU A 236 3.97 2.00 -11.03
C LEU A 236 4.09 1.20 -12.34
N LYS A 237 3.09 1.34 -13.21
CA LYS A 237 3.07 0.65 -14.50
C LYS A 237 4.27 1.06 -15.34
N GLU A 238 5.03 0.06 -15.79
CA GLU A 238 6.12 0.26 -16.71
C GLU A 238 5.60 0.70 -18.09
N LYS A 239 6.48 1.32 -18.86
CA LYS A 239 6.22 1.80 -20.21
C LYS A 239 5.82 0.63 -21.11
N GLY A 240 4.78 0.82 -21.90
CA GLY A 240 4.29 -0.20 -22.85
C GLY A 240 5.29 -0.52 -23.98
N ASN A 241 4.94 -1.54 -24.78
CA ASN A 241 5.69 -1.99 -25.98
C ASN A 241 5.94 -0.85 -26.97
N ALA A 242 6.86 -1.09 -27.94
CA ALA A 242 7.18 -0.15 -29.04
C ALA A 242 5.92 0.44 -29.69
N GLY A 243 5.92 1.76 -29.94
CA GLY A 243 4.80 2.50 -30.51
C GLY A 243 4.25 3.56 -29.56
N LEU A 244 3.17 4.20 -29.97
CA LEU A 244 2.46 5.22 -29.21
C LEU A 244 1.38 4.58 -28.33
N ASN A 245 1.45 4.82 -27.03
CA ASN A 245 0.47 4.34 -26.07
C ASN A 245 0.08 5.46 -25.11
N GLY A 246 -1.15 5.43 -24.59
CA GLY A 246 -1.55 6.38 -23.57
C GLY A 246 -2.85 6.00 -22.88
N ASN A 247 -3.13 6.72 -21.82
CA ASN A 247 -4.36 6.58 -21.08
C ASN A 247 -4.85 7.95 -20.54
N VAL A 248 -6.15 8.07 -20.43
CA VAL A 248 -6.83 9.20 -19.79
C VAL A 248 -7.77 8.63 -18.74
N ASN A 249 -7.73 9.21 -17.54
CA ASN A 249 -8.66 8.88 -16.45
C ASN A 249 -9.28 10.17 -15.94
N ILE A 250 -10.58 10.15 -15.69
CA ILE A 250 -11.32 11.25 -15.10
C ILE A 250 -12.24 10.65 -14.04
N SER A 251 -12.25 11.22 -12.86
CA SER A 251 -13.19 10.88 -11.80
C SER A 251 -13.79 12.09 -11.14
N ALA A 252 -15.05 11.96 -10.74
CA ALA A 252 -15.79 12.99 -10.02
C ALA A 252 -16.70 12.34 -8.98
N GLY A 253 -16.83 13.00 -7.85
CA GLY A 253 -17.66 12.51 -6.76
C GLY A 253 -17.82 13.53 -5.64
N SER A 254 -18.49 13.11 -4.58
CA SER A 254 -18.69 13.94 -3.38
C SER A 254 -19.00 13.08 -2.17
N SER A 255 -18.78 13.59 -0.97
CA SER A 255 -19.37 13.02 0.23
C SER A 255 -20.90 13.08 0.17
N LEU A 256 -21.57 12.06 0.69
CA LEU A 256 -23.01 11.97 0.75
C LEU A 256 -23.61 12.61 2.02
N GLU A 257 -22.79 12.99 3.00
CA GLU A 257 -23.22 13.64 4.23
C GLU A 257 -23.21 15.17 4.13
N LYS A 258 -22.15 15.72 3.54
CA LYS A 258 -21.97 17.15 3.27
C LYS A 258 -21.38 17.24 1.87
N PHE A 259 -21.89 18.15 1.04
CA PHE A 259 -21.35 18.31 -0.32
C PHE A 259 -19.88 18.72 -0.23
N MET A 260 -18.98 17.78 -0.51
CA MET A 260 -17.54 17.93 -0.51
C MET A 260 -17.01 17.35 -1.82
N PRO A 261 -16.87 18.16 -2.88
CA PRO A 261 -16.52 17.67 -4.20
C PRO A 261 -15.10 17.10 -4.23
N ARG A 262 -14.95 16.04 -5.00
CA ARG A 262 -13.69 15.36 -5.27
C ARG A 262 -13.58 15.11 -6.75
N THR A 263 -12.55 15.63 -7.38
CA THR A 263 -12.29 15.41 -8.80
C THR A 263 -10.84 15.03 -9.01
N ASN A 264 -10.60 14.15 -9.97
CA ASN A 264 -9.27 13.72 -10.34
C ASN A 264 -9.22 13.53 -11.86
N GLY A 265 -8.21 14.10 -12.50
CA GLY A 265 -7.91 13.92 -13.90
C GLY A 265 -6.46 13.51 -14.09
N SER A 266 -6.20 12.52 -14.95
CA SER A 266 -4.84 12.19 -15.34
C SER A 266 -4.78 11.79 -16.81
N ALA A 267 -3.70 12.20 -17.48
CA ALA A 267 -3.38 11.77 -18.82
C ALA A 267 -1.93 11.36 -18.89
N SER A 268 -1.66 10.27 -19.59
CA SER A 268 -0.28 9.84 -19.86
C SER A 268 -0.13 9.41 -21.30
N VAL A 269 1.05 9.67 -21.83
CA VAL A 269 1.47 9.24 -23.17
C VAL A 269 2.89 8.70 -23.09
N SER A 270 3.15 7.63 -23.82
CA SER A 270 4.49 7.07 -23.99
C SER A 270 4.70 6.70 -25.45
N TYR A 271 5.91 7.00 -25.92
CA TYR A 271 6.36 6.60 -27.25
C TYR A 271 7.72 5.90 -27.10
N SER A 272 7.82 4.70 -27.61
CA SER A 272 9.03 3.90 -27.54
C SER A 272 9.47 3.39 -28.90
N THR A 273 10.78 3.45 -29.15
CA THR A 273 11.46 2.90 -30.32
C THR A 273 12.50 1.88 -29.88
N LYS A 274 13.23 1.28 -30.80
CA LYS A 274 14.36 0.37 -30.46
C LYS A 274 15.53 1.09 -29.77
N LYS A 275 15.67 2.42 -29.93
CA LYS A 275 16.80 3.20 -29.37
C LYS A 275 16.41 4.14 -28.27
N PHE A 276 15.19 4.69 -28.28
CA PHE A 276 14.77 5.72 -27.34
C PHE A 276 13.33 5.46 -26.89
N GLY A 277 13.05 5.80 -25.65
CA GLY A 277 11.72 5.87 -25.08
C GLY A 277 11.44 7.26 -24.50
N PHE A 278 10.25 7.81 -24.72
CA PHE A 278 9.75 9.04 -24.10
C PHE A 278 8.46 8.73 -23.36
N SER A 279 8.29 9.35 -22.22
CA SER A 279 7.03 9.31 -21.49
C SER A 279 6.74 10.67 -20.89
N ALA A 280 5.48 11.06 -20.94
CA ALA A 280 4.96 12.24 -20.26
C ALA A 280 3.65 11.87 -19.58
N SER A 281 3.43 12.38 -18.37
CA SER A 281 2.12 12.33 -17.70
C SER A 281 1.86 13.64 -16.99
N ILE A 282 0.60 13.99 -16.96
CA ILE A 282 0.06 15.08 -16.17
C ILE A 282 -1.06 14.54 -15.29
N ASP A 283 -1.16 15.02 -14.08
CA ASP A 283 -2.27 14.73 -13.19
C ASP A 283 -2.71 16.00 -12.44
N GLY A 284 -4.00 16.08 -12.17
CA GLY A 284 -4.57 17.16 -11.39
C GLY A 284 -5.67 16.61 -10.50
N ARG A 285 -5.76 17.10 -9.27
CA ARG A 285 -6.75 16.67 -8.30
C ARG A 285 -7.27 17.84 -7.48
N TYR A 286 -8.56 17.82 -7.26
CA TYR A 286 -9.23 18.59 -6.22
C TYR A 286 -9.93 17.64 -5.26
N ASN A 287 -9.71 17.81 -3.98
CA ASN A 287 -10.30 16.97 -2.95
C ASN A 287 -10.70 17.80 -1.74
N GLU A 288 -12.00 17.87 -1.46
CA GLU A 288 -12.50 18.46 -0.22
C GLU A 288 -12.77 17.34 0.79
N ARG A 289 -12.17 17.47 1.97
CA ARG A 289 -12.29 16.54 3.09
C ARG A 289 -12.76 17.29 4.31
N GLY A 290 -13.51 16.63 5.17
CA GLY A 290 -13.92 17.19 6.44
C GLY A 290 -14.08 16.13 7.51
N ARG A 291 -13.99 16.60 8.76
CA ARG A 291 -14.18 15.75 9.94
C ARG A 291 -14.89 16.51 11.05
N ARG A 292 -15.64 15.76 11.82
CA ARG A 292 -16.17 16.20 13.11
C ARG A 292 -15.47 15.45 14.23
N GLN A 293 -15.01 16.21 15.24
CA GLN A 293 -14.42 15.65 16.45
C GLN A 293 -15.18 16.17 17.67
N ASP A 294 -15.30 15.35 18.71
CA ASP A 294 -15.89 15.68 20.00
C ASP A 294 -14.99 15.05 21.06
N ASN A 295 -14.21 15.86 21.77
CA ASN A 295 -13.30 15.44 22.79
C ASN A 295 -13.82 15.90 24.15
N MET A 296 -13.70 15.06 25.16
CA MET A 296 -14.02 15.38 26.53
C MET A 296 -12.83 14.99 27.42
N LYS A 297 -12.35 15.93 28.21
CA LYS A 297 -11.28 15.71 29.21
C LYS A 297 -11.86 15.95 30.59
N ILE A 298 -11.54 15.06 31.53
CA ILE A 298 -11.89 15.13 32.93
C ILE A 298 -10.55 15.22 33.68
N LEU A 299 -10.37 16.30 34.44
CA LEU A 299 -9.22 16.51 35.31
C LEU A 299 -9.61 16.11 36.72
N TYR A 300 -8.76 15.36 37.39
CA TYR A 300 -8.98 14.94 38.78
C TYR A 300 -8.30 15.94 39.75
N GLY A 301 -8.83 16.08 40.97
CA GLY A 301 -8.18 16.85 42.04
C GLY A 301 -7.16 16.01 42.80
N ASP A 302 -6.95 16.31 44.08
CA ASP A 302 -5.97 15.65 44.95
C ASP A 302 -6.17 14.13 45.06
N THR A 303 -7.31 13.61 44.69
CA THR A 303 -7.57 12.18 44.59
C THR A 303 -8.21 11.84 43.24
N PRO A 304 -7.98 10.63 42.69
CA PRO A 304 -8.58 10.20 41.43
C PRO A 304 -10.12 10.17 41.45
N GLU A 305 -10.74 10.23 42.62
CA GLU A 305 -12.18 10.26 42.82
C GLU A 305 -12.76 11.68 42.89
N SER A 306 -11.91 12.70 43.09
CA SER A 306 -12.29 14.12 43.15
C SER A 306 -12.21 14.75 41.75
N LEU A 307 -13.33 15.27 41.23
CA LEU A 307 -13.42 15.98 39.98
C LEU A 307 -12.99 17.44 40.20
N ALA A 308 -11.86 17.86 39.59
CA ALA A 308 -11.39 19.26 39.64
C ALA A 308 -11.99 20.11 38.50
N ALA A 309 -12.00 19.56 37.28
CA ALA A 309 -12.54 20.26 36.11
C ALA A 309 -12.93 19.27 35.02
N TRP A 310 -13.79 19.72 34.11
CA TRP A 310 -13.98 19.03 32.83
C TRP A 310 -13.90 20.03 31.68
N MET A 311 -13.40 19.54 30.55
CA MET A 311 -13.31 20.30 29.31
C MET A 311 -13.89 19.50 28.17
N ARG A 312 -14.70 20.13 27.32
CA ARG A 312 -15.22 19.53 26.10
C ARG A 312 -14.90 20.40 24.92
N SER A 313 -14.26 19.82 23.91
CA SER A 313 -14.00 20.51 22.65
C SER A 313 -14.73 19.83 21.50
N LYS A 314 -15.41 20.65 20.70
CA LYS A 314 -16.09 20.22 19.47
C LYS A 314 -15.44 20.90 18.30
N ARG A 315 -15.00 20.12 17.30
CA ARG A 315 -14.43 20.62 16.05
C ARG A 315 -15.26 20.15 14.88
N ASP A 316 -15.58 21.06 13.98
CA ASP A 316 -16.08 20.77 12.62
C ASP A 316 -15.18 21.50 11.64
N GLY A 317 -14.44 20.77 10.84
CA GLY A 317 -13.45 21.36 9.96
C GLY A 317 -13.47 20.76 8.57
N SER A 318 -13.03 21.56 7.59
CA SER A 318 -12.84 21.13 6.22
C SER A 318 -11.49 21.60 5.67
N GLU A 319 -10.95 20.80 4.77
CA GLU A 319 -9.71 21.05 4.04
C GLU A 319 -9.99 20.90 2.54
N LYS A 320 -9.57 21.87 1.74
CA LYS A 320 -9.72 21.91 0.29
C LYS A 320 -8.35 21.74 -0.35
N GLY A 321 -8.04 20.53 -0.80
CA GLY A 321 -6.74 20.20 -1.37
C GLY A 321 -6.75 20.30 -2.90
N TRP A 322 -5.82 21.08 -3.46
CA TRP A 322 -5.45 21.09 -4.87
C TRP A 322 -4.08 20.44 -5.02
N SER A 323 -3.92 19.59 -5.98
CA SER A 323 -2.60 19.07 -6.34
C SER A 323 -2.49 18.88 -7.84
N GLU A 324 -1.28 19.09 -8.33
CA GLU A 324 -0.92 18.98 -9.74
C GLU A 324 0.42 18.27 -9.86
N GLY A 325 0.57 17.47 -10.91
CA GLY A 325 1.79 16.71 -11.16
C GLY A 325 2.15 16.67 -12.63
N VAL A 326 3.45 16.77 -12.91
CA VAL A 326 4.03 16.55 -14.24
C VAL A 326 5.17 15.58 -14.09
N LYS A 327 5.14 14.49 -14.88
CA LYS A 327 6.22 13.50 -14.92
C LYS A 327 6.72 13.37 -16.36
N LEU A 328 8.04 13.50 -16.54
CA LEU A 328 8.72 13.31 -17.81
C LEU A 328 9.74 12.20 -17.66
N GLY A 329 9.90 11.39 -18.69
CA GLY A 329 10.90 10.33 -18.70
C GLY A 329 11.51 10.16 -20.10
N PHE A 330 12.80 9.94 -20.11
CA PHE A 330 13.59 9.63 -21.30
C PHE A 330 14.42 8.39 -21.04
N ASP A 331 14.29 7.38 -21.90
CA ASP A 331 15.11 6.17 -21.89
C ASP A 331 16.00 6.16 -23.12
N TRP A 332 17.28 5.94 -22.89
CA TRP A 332 18.25 5.70 -23.95
C TRP A 332 18.72 4.24 -23.88
N TYR A 333 18.29 3.45 -24.86
CA TYR A 333 18.71 2.06 -25.02
C TYR A 333 20.05 2.06 -25.77
N ILE A 334 21.16 2.27 -25.01
CA ILE A 334 22.52 2.38 -25.54
C ILE A 334 22.91 1.09 -26.28
N SER A 335 22.49 -0.05 -25.71
CA SER A 335 22.60 -1.37 -26.30
C SER A 335 21.50 -2.28 -25.75
N PRO A 336 21.29 -3.50 -26.29
CA PRO A 336 20.34 -4.46 -25.70
C PRO A 336 20.59 -4.80 -24.22
N LYS A 337 21.80 -4.48 -23.71
CA LYS A 337 22.24 -4.77 -22.34
C LYS A 337 22.47 -3.52 -21.49
N GLN A 338 22.32 -2.31 -22.05
CA GLN A 338 22.60 -1.05 -21.36
C GLN A 338 21.48 -0.06 -21.61
N THR A 339 20.92 0.45 -20.52
CA THR A 339 19.86 1.47 -20.55
C THR A 339 20.23 2.60 -19.60
N LEU A 340 20.10 3.84 -20.08
CA LEU A 340 20.15 5.05 -19.27
C LEU A 340 18.74 5.67 -19.27
N THR A 341 18.18 5.87 -18.08
CA THR A 341 16.90 6.54 -17.89
C THR A 341 17.10 7.85 -17.16
N LEU A 342 16.57 8.93 -17.72
CA LEU A 342 16.46 10.22 -17.07
C LEU A 342 14.99 10.49 -16.75
N GLY A 343 14.72 10.98 -15.55
CA GLY A 343 13.39 11.29 -15.09
C GLY A 343 13.29 12.66 -14.43
N TYR A 344 12.18 13.32 -14.65
CA TYR A 344 11.76 14.50 -13.91
C TYR A 344 10.36 14.28 -13.37
N ASN A 345 10.13 14.62 -12.11
CA ASN A 345 8.82 14.64 -11.48
C ASN A 345 8.65 15.96 -10.72
N GLY A 346 7.78 16.82 -11.23
CA GLY A 346 7.38 18.07 -10.61
C GLY A 346 6.01 17.92 -9.99
N ARG A 347 5.84 18.36 -8.73
CA ARG A 347 4.57 18.33 -8.02
C ARG A 347 4.33 19.62 -7.29
N GLY A 348 3.09 20.12 -7.37
CA GLY A 348 2.57 21.22 -6.60
C GLY A 348 1.36 20.80 -5.78
N HIS A 349 1.18 21.42 -4.62
CA HIS A 349 -0.08 21.32 -3.88
C HIS A 349 -0.38 22.60 -3.14
N LYS A 350 -1.68 22.84 -2.92
CA LYS A 350 -2.21 23.90 -2.09
C LYS A 350 -3.40 23.36 -1.31
N SER A 351 -3.40 23.54 0.01
CA SER A 351 -4.43 23.03 0.90
C SER A 351 -4.92 24.11 1.88
N PRO A 352 -5.83 24.99 1.47
CA PRO A 352 -6.52 25.83 2.44
C PRO A 352 -7.43 25.00 3.33
N SER A 353 -7.45 25.29 4.62
CA SER A 353 -8.28 24.63 5.62
C SER A 353 -9.01 25.62 6.50
N ASP A 354 -10.25 25.28 6.84
CA ASP A 354 -11.12 26.04 7.74
C ASP A 354 -11.51 25.11 8.90
N ASN A 355 -11.18 25.46 10.13
CA ASN A 355 -11.55 24.69 11.31
C ASN A 355 -12.20 25.62 12.34
N ASN A 356 -13.40 25.27 12.76
CA ASN A 356 -14.05 25.90 13.90
C ASN A 356 -14.01 24.93 15.08
N VAL A 357 -13.48 25.37 16.21
CA VAL A 357 -13.35 24.58 17.43
C VAL A 357 -13.96 25.36 18.57
N VAL A 358 -14.96 24.79 19.21
CA VAL A 358 -15.59 25.33 20.41
C VAL A 358 -15.11 24.54 21.61
N HIS A 359 -14.46 25.20 22.55
CA HIS A 359 -13.99 24.63 23.82
C HIS A 359 -14.88 25.14 24.95
N ASN A 360 -15.43 24.23 25.76
CA ASN A 360 -16.15 24.56 26.98
C ASN A 360 -15.42 23.92 28.14
N MET A 361 -15.02 24.70 29.14
CA MET A 361 -14.35 24.26 30.36
C MET A 361 -15.17 24.68 31.58
N ASN A 362 -15.37 23.75 32.52
CA ASN A 362 -15.99 23.99 33.79
C ASN A 362 -15.00 23.61 34.91
N ILE A 363 -14.69 24.55 35.79
CA ILE A 363 -13.82 24.35 36.94
C ILE A 363 -14.72 24.29 38.18
N ILE A 364 -14.72 23.14 38.88
CA ILE A 364 -15.70 22.82 39.91
C ILE A 364 -15.50 23.65 41.17
N ASP A 365 -14.26 23.83 41.61
CA ASP A 365 -13.92 24.55 42.84
C ASP A 365 -14.24 26.04 42.78
N SER A 366 -14.24 26.66 41.61
CA SER A 366 -14.54 28.08 41.41
C SER A 366 -15.93 28.36 40.90
N MET A 367 -16.74 27.31 40.64
CA MET A 367 -18.04 27.40 39.97
C MET A 367 -17.97 28.21 38.65
N SER A 368 -16.80 28.29 38.04
CA SER A 368 -16.57 29.11 36.88
C SER A 368 -16.75 28.29 35.59
N MET A 369 -17.49 28.81 34.63
CA MET A 369 -17.59 28.29 33.28
C MET A 369 -16.80 29.20 32.32
N ARG A 370 -15.89 28.60 31.57
CA ARG A 370 -15.09 29.28 30.56
C ARG A 370 -15.44 28.67 29.19
N SER A 371 -15.73 29.51 28.23
CA SER A 371 -15.92 29.10 26.84
C SER A 371 -14.87 29.77 25.98
N LEU A 372 -14.35 29.05 25.00
CA LEU A 372 -13.38 29.56 24.05
C LEU A 372 -13.80 29.09 22.64
N ASP A 373 -14.08 30.06 21.78
CA ASP A 373 -14.36 29.82 20.39
C ASP A 373 -13.09 30.09 19.57
N GLN A 374 -12.59 29.09 18.89
CA GLN A 374 -11.36 29.18 18.08
C GLN A 374 -11.69 28.91 16.61
N ILE A 375 -11.41 29.89 15.77
CA ILE A 375 -11.48 29.73 14.30
C ILE A 375 -10.04 29.66 13.80
N THR A 376 -9.69 28.56 13.14
CA THR A 376 -8.35 28.37 12.57
C THR A 376 -8.45 28.27 11.06
N ASN A 377 -7.81 29.18 10.34
CA ASN A 377 -7.66 29.17 8.91
C ASN A 377 -6.23 28.81 8.56
N GLY A 378 -6.04 27.77 7.81
CA GLY A 378 -4.72 27.30 7.37
C GLY A 378 -4.58 27.40 5.85
N ASN A 379 -3.35 27.58 5.38
CA ASN A 379 -3.01 27.55 3.97
C ASN A 379 -1.65 26.91 3.77
N ASP A 380 -1.64 25.66 3.35
CA ASP A 380 -0.44 24.88 3.08
C ASP A 380 -0.12 24.92 1.58
N ASN A 381 1.12 25.28 1.23
CA ASN A 381 1.63 25.30 -0.14
C ASN A 381 2.91 24.48 -0.21
N GLY A 382 3.02 23.60 -1.21
CA GLY A 382 4.23 22.83 -1.44
C GLY A 382 4.59 22.72 -2.92
N GLN A 383 5.90 22.75 -3.21
CA GLN A 383 6.45 22.51 -4.54
C GLN A 383 7.64 21.57 -4.40
N PHE A 384 7.68 20.52 -5.20
CA PHE A 384 8.71 19.50 -5.16
C PHE A 384 9.18 19.17 -6.58
N HIS A 385 10.47 19.11 -6.77
CA HIS A 385 11.11 18.79 -8.03
C HIS A 385 12.09 17.64 -7.80
N THR A 386 11.85 16.49 -8.42
CA THR A 386 12.74 15.33 -8.32
C THR A 386 13.36 15.04 -9.68
N PHE A 387 14.67 15.04 -9.72
CA PHE A 387 15.46 14.58 -10.85
C PHE A 387 15.95 13.17 -10.57
N SER A 388 15.84 12.28 -11.53
CA SER A 388 16.28 10.90 -11.38
C SER A 388 17.15 10.47 -12.55
N LEU A 389 18.19 9.73 -12.23
CA LEU A 389 19.07 9.05 -13.18
C LEU A 389 19.12 7.58 -12.78
N ASN A 390 18.84 6.69 -13.72
CA ASN A 390 19.02 5.26 -13.55
C ASN A 390 19.89 4.74 -14.69
N TYR A 391 20.97 4.05 -14.35
CA TYR A 391 21.82 3.35 -15.30
C TYR A 391 21.81 1.86 -14.99
N GLN A 392 21.42 1.06 -15.97
CA GLN A 392 21.35 -0.39 -15.87
C GLN A 392 22.30 -1.01 -16.92
N LYS A 393 23.16 -1.91 -16.47
CA LYS A 393 24.03 -2.71 -17.31
C LYS A 393 23.91 -4.18 -17.00
N LYS A 394 23.40 -4.96 -17.96
CA LYS A 394 23.39 -6.42 -17.94
C LYS A 394 24.68 -6.93 -18.59
N PHE A 395 25.36 -7.84 -17.94
CA PHE A 395 26.58 -8.45 -18.46
C PHE A 395 26.26 -9.68 -19.31
N ASN A 396 27.29 -10.39 -19.77
CA ASN A 396 27.09 -11.59 -20.61
C ASN A 396 26.58 -12.78 -19.80
N LYS A 397 26.98 -12.88 -18.53
CA LYS A 397 26.52 -13.93 -17.63
C LYS A 397 25.05 -13.63 -17.23
N PRO A 398 24.11 -14.59 -17.35
CA PRO A 398 22.73 -14.41 -16.89
C PRO A 398 22.67 -13.89 -15.46
N ASP A 399 21.73 -12.98 -15.15
CA ASP A 399 21.51 -12.37 -13.84
C ASP A 399 22.67 -11.55 -13.27
N GLN A 400 23.77 -11.36 -14.04
CA GLN A 400 24.86 -10.44 -13.69
C GLN A 400 24.49 -9.04 -14.14
N GLU A 401 24.36 -8.12 -13.16
CA GLU A 401 23.82 -6.79 -13.41
C GLU A 401 24.47 -5.75 -12.50
N LEU A 402 24.73 -4.57 -13.06
CA LEU A 402 25.05 -3.34 -12.33
C LEU A 402 23.91 -2.36 -12.50
N MET A 403 23.39 -1.83 -11.40
CA MET A 403 22.39 -0.78 -11.38
C MET A 403 22.89 0.40 -10.55
N ILE A 404 22.79 1.60 -11.10
CA ILE A 404 23.12 2.85 -10.42
C ILE A 404 21.87 3.73 -10.48
N ASP A 405 21.35 4.08 -9.32
CA ASP A 405 20.22 4.98 -9.17
C ASP A 405 20.65 6.23 -8.41
N ALA A 406 20.43 7.39 -8.99
CA ALA A 406 20.61 8.66 -8.31
C ALA A 406 19.32 9.47 -8.39
N ASN A 407 18.89 10.00 -7.25
CA ASN A 407 17.72 10.84 -7.15
C ASN A 407 18.07 12.10 -6.38
N TRP A 408 17.67 13.24 -6.91
CA TRP A 408 17.86 14.54 -6.26
C TRP A 408 16.52 15.25 -6.16
N ASN A 409 16.09 15.57 -4.94
CA ASN A 409 14.83 16.23 -4.64
C ASN A 409 15.09 17.63 -4.06
N LEU A 410 14.40 18.61 -4.62
CA LEU A 410 14.33 19.99 -4.15
C LEU A 410 12.89 20.28 -3.75
N GLY A 411 12.65 20.55 -2.48
CA GLY A 411 11.34 20.84 -1.94
C GLY A 411 11.25 22.22 -1.32
N ARG A 412 10.11 22.89 -1.53
CA ARG A 412 9.70 24.08 -0.79
C ARG A 412 8.33 23.82 -0.20
N PHE A 413 8.15 24.16 1.05
CA PHE A 413 6.89 24.04 1.75
C PHE A 413 6.68 25.28 2.60
N ASN A 414 5.52 25.90 2.45
CA ASN A 414 5.08 27.02 3.27
C ASN A 414 3.75 26.68 3.89
N ARG A 415 3.65 26.89 5.20
CA ARG A 415 2.39 26.79 5.96
C ARG A 415 2.12 28.14 6.60
N GLU A 416 0.91 28.61 6.47
CA GLU A 416 0.40 29.78 7.16
C GLU A 416 -0.85 29.35 7.92
N SER A 417 -0.93 29.70 9.21
CA SER A 417 -2.10 29.41 10.04
C SER A 417 -2.48 30.70 10.79
N THR A 418 -3.71 31.12 10.66
CA THR A 418 -4.30 32.23 11.38
C THR A 418 -5.34 31.69 12.34
N GLN A 419 -5.30 32.09 13.59
CA GLN A 419 -6.23 31.69 14.63
C GLN A 419 -6.87 32.93 15.26
N LYS A 420 -8.19 32.96 15.20
CA LYS A 420 -9.02 33.87 15.98
C LYS A 420 -9.52 33.13 17.21
N ILE A 421 -9.33 33.72 18.36
CA ILE A 421 -9.69 33.13 19.64
C ILE A 421 -10.54 34.14 20.42
N ASP A 422 -11.81 33.79 20.62
CA ASP A 422 -12.75 34.53 21.43
C ASP A 422 -12.91 33.83 22.79
N TYR A 423 -12.52 34.51 23.83
CA TYR A 423 -12.55 33.98 25.20
C TYR A 423 -13.69 34.58 26.00
N PHE A 424 -14.54 33.78 26.57
CA PHE A 424 -15.66 34.13 27.43
C PHE A 424 -15.46 33.60 28.84
N ASN A 425 -15.58 34.42 29.86
CA ASN A 425 -15.48 34.04 31.27
C ASN A 425 -16.69 34.58 32.04
N ASP A 426 -17.50 33.67 32.62
CA ASP A 426 -18.72 34.02 33.30
C ASP A 426 -18.55 34.83 34.59
N ILE A 427 -17.41 34.67 35.29
CA ILE A 427 -17.19 35.26 36.62
C ILE A 427 -16.76 36.70 36.56
N PHE A 428 -15.92 37.05 35.54
CA PHE A 428 -15.28 38.37 35.49
C PHE A 428 -15.83 39.28 34.45
N ASP A 429 -16.87 38.87 33.67
CA ASP A 429 -17.42 39.60 32.52
C ASP A 429 -16.32 40.12 31.56
N ASN A 430 -15.20 39.43 31.52
CA ASN A 430 -14.02 39.74 30.72
C ASN A 430 -14.00 38.88 29.48
N ASN A 431 -14.61 39.44 28.41
CA ASN A 431 -14.46 38.86 27.08
C ASN A 431 -13.26 39.52 26.41
N PHE A 432 -12.36 38.73 25.88
CA PHE A 432 -11.26 39.25 25.09
C PHE A 432 -11.06 38.41 23.82
N GLU A 433 -10.76 39.11 22.75
CA GLU A 433 -10.44 38.54 21.44
C GLU A 433 -8.95 38.75 21.18
N PHE A 434 -8.28 37.73 20.67
CA PHE A 434 -6.93 37.87 20.16
C PHE A 434 -6.71 37.04 18.92
N ASP A 435 -5.94 37.60 18.01
CA ASP A 435 -5.53 36.97 16.77
C ASP A 435 -4.07 36.55 16.86
N LYS A 436 -3.78 35.38 16.42
CA LYS A 436 -2.40 34.93 16.21
C LYS A 436 -2.21 34.33 14.83
N LYS A 437 -1.01 34.52 14.31
CA LYS A 437 -0.61 33.96 13.04
C LYS A 437 0.75 33.27 13.17
N ASP A 438 0.86 32.09 12.62
CA ASP A 438 2.11 31.37 12.47
C ASP A 438 2.42 31.10 11.01
N VAL A 439 3.67 31.30 10.63
CA VAL A 439 4.19 31.04 9.29
C VAL A 439 5.40 30.13 9.38
N THR A 440 5.31 29.00 8.68
CA THR A 440 6.45 28.07 8.54
C THR A 440 6.91 28.06 7.10
N ALA A 441 8.17 28.39 6.82
CA ALA A 441 8.80 28.28 5.52
C ALA A 441 9.93 27.25 5.56
N SER A 442 9.83 26.19 4.76
CA SER A 442 10.82 25.13 4.75
C SER A 442 11.40 24.89 3.36
N ARG A 443 12.70 24.65 3.28
CA ARG A 443 13.43 24.23 2.09
C ARG A 443 14.13 22.92 2.39
N ASN A 444 13.89 21.93 1.55
CA ASN A 444 14.46 20.60 1.66
C ASN A 444 15.33 20.30 0.45
N ASN A 445 16.51 19.78 0.69
CA ASN A 445 17.42 19.28 -0.34
C ASN A 445 17.82 17.85 0.06
N ARG A 446 17.42 16.87 -0.73
CA ARG A 446 17.67 15.46 -0.45
C ARG A 446 18.28 14.79 -1.67
N ALA A 447 19.29 13.96 -1.45
CA ALA A 447 19.90 13.15 -2.49
C ALA A 447 20.00 11.70 -2.00
N VAL A 448 19.70 10.77 -2.89
CA VAL A 448 19.85 9.32 -2.63
C VAL A 448 20.61 8.74 -3.81
N VAL A 449 21.71 8.04 -3.52
CA VAL A 449 22.51 7.33 -4.52
C VAL A 449 22.61 5.87 -4.11
N ASN A 450 22.22 4.96 -5.00
CA ASN A 450 22.30 3.53 -4.81
C ASN A 450 23.14 2.92 -5.92
N VAL A 451 24.16 2.15 -5.55
CA VAL A 451 24.96 1.35 -6.47
C VAL A 451 24.75 -0.10 -6.07
N ASN A 452 24.14 -0.89 -6.94
CA ASN A 452 23.82 -2.29 -6.69
C ASN A 452 24.48 -3.16 -7.75
N TYR A 453 25.16 -4.21 -7.33
CA TYR A 453 25.79 -5.18 -8.20
C TYR A 453 25.33 -6.61 -7.82
N SER A 454 24.85 -7.34 -8.82
CA SER A 454 24.48 -8.75 -8.69
C SER A 454 25.48 -9.61 -9.45
N HIS A 455 26.04 -10.63 -8.79
CA HIS A 455 26.97 -11.57 -9.36
C HIS A 455 26.52 -13.01 -9.13
N PRO A 456 26.09 -13.74 -10.15
CA PRO A 456 25.87 -15.17 -10.08
C PRO A 456 27.22 -15.91 -10.16
N PHE A 457 27.66 -16.56 -9.08
CA PHE A 457 28.86 -17.40 -9.11
C PHE A 457 28.59 -18.67 -9.90
N THR A 458 27.44 -19.31 -9.61
CA THR A 458 26.91 -20.47 -10.32
C THR A 458 25.43 -20.23 -10.62
N GLU A 459 24.74 -21.17 -11.24
CA GLU A 459 23.28 -21.10 -11.43
C GLU A 459 22.53 -21.05 -10.09
N ASN A 460 23.11 -21.66 -9.05
CA ASN A 460 22.51 -21.81 -7.74
C ASN A 460 23.03 -20.83 -6.69
N LEU A 461 24.20 -20.22 -6.88
CA LEU A 461 24.83 -19.31 -5.92
C LEU A 461 24.93 -17.89 -6.50
N ARG A 462 24.29 -16.93 -5.87
CA ARG A 462 24.28 -15.52 -6.24
C ARG A 462 24.67 -14.63 -5.06
N MET A 463 25.48 -13.64 -5.34
CA MET A 463 25.78 -12.54 -4.44
C MET A 463 25.12 -11.24 -4.95
N GLU A 464 24.53 -10.48 -4.06
CA GLU A 464 24.14 -9.09 -4.30
C GLU A 464 24.87 -8.22 -3.30
N THR A 465 25.52 -7.16 -3.76
CA THR A 465 26.22 -6.19 -2.91
C THR A 465 25.96 -4.78 -3.39
N GLY A 466 26.08 -3.82 -2.51
CA GLY A 466 25.86 -2.43 -2.91
C GLY A 466 26.20 -1.44 -1.82
N TYR A 467 26.22 -0.19 -2.27
CA TYR A 467 26.42 0.99 -1.44
C TYR A 467 25.22 1.92 -1.60
N ASN A 468 24.71 2.43 -0.47
CA ASN A 468 23.69 3.48 -0.45
C ASN A 468 24.22 4.70 0.27
N LEU A 469 23.98 5.88 -0.32
CA LEU A 469 24.16 7.17 0.30
C LEU A 469 22.80 7.86 0.39
N HIS A 470 22.44 8.28 1.58
CA HIS A 470 21.30 9.16 1.81
C HIS A 470 21.82 10.47 2.41
N TYR A 471 21.53 11.58 1.75
CA TYR A 471 21.81 12.94 2.19
C TYR A 471 20.52 13.71 2.32
N SER A 472 20.34 14.40 3.43
CA SER A 472 19.20 15.29 3.67
C SER A 472 19.68 16.57 4.34
N LYS A 473 19.31 17.73 3.76
CA LYS A 473 19.46 19.04 4.40
C LYS A 473 18.12 19.75 4.41
N ARG A 474 17.73 20.26 5.58
CA ARG A 474 16.52 21.05 5.76
C ARG A 474 16.87 22.37 6.41
N ASN A 475 16.32 23.46 5.86
CA ASN A 475 16.30 24.77 6.47
C ASN A 475 14.83 25.15 6.63
N SER A 476 14.44 25.59 7.83
CA SER A 476 13.07 25.98 8.15
C SER A 476 13.08 27.24 8.98
N ALA A 477 12.23 28.20 8.66
CA ALA A 477 11.95 29.35 9.49
C ALA A 477 10.53 29.22 10.04
N TYR A 478 10.34 29.51 11.31
CA TYR A 478 9.06 29.61 11.97
C TYR A 478 8.92 31.02 12.53
N ASP A 479 7.95 31.76 12.01
CA ASP A 479 7.62 33.11 12.43
C ASP A 479 6.26 33.13 13.13
N TYR A 480 6.19 33.69 14.31
CA TYR A 480 4.99 33.82 15.11
C TYR A 480 4.62 35.30 15.27
N PHE A 481 3.34 35.62 15.15
CA PHE A 481 2.82 36.99 15.18
C PHE A 481 1.59 37.08 16.09
N TRP A 482 1.54 38.16 16.88
CA TRP A 482 0.39 38.56 17.68
C TRP A 482 -0.44 39.66 16.98
N ASN A 483 -1.73 39.74 17.30
CA ASN A 483 -2.65 40.84 16.90
C ASN A 483 -2.65 41.13 15.39
N GLY A 484 -2.89 40.11 14.57
CA GLY A 484 -3.16 40.29 13.14
C GLY A 484 -1.95 40.77 12.33
N GLU A 485 -0.77 40.17 12.55
CA GLU A 485 0.44 40.36 11.74
C GLU A 485 1.32 41.58 12.04
N THR A 486 0.98 42.42 13.01
CA THR A 486 1.71 43.69 13.23
C THR A 486 2.97 43.52 14.08
N LEU A 487 3.06 42.48 14.91
CA LEU A 487 4.19 42.28 15.82
C LEU A 487 4.67 40.83 15.74
N ARG A 488 5.85 40.64 15.14
CA ARG A 488 6.56 39.35 15.18
C ARG A 488 7.09 39.13 16.61
N ASP A 489 6.80 37.95 17.17
CA ASP A 489 7.33 37.57 18.46
C ASP A 489 8.65 36.79 18.27
N ASP A 490 9.74 37.48 18.53
CA ASP A 490 11.09 36.95 18.35
C ASP A 490 11.50 35.96 19.44
N SER A 491 10.78 35.92 20.57
CA SER A 491 11.01 34.92 21.63
C SER A 491 10.48 33.54 21.29
N ILE A 492 9.46 33.46 20.39
CA ILE A 492 8.85 32.22 19.93
C ILE A 492 9.34 31.86 18.53
N SER A 493 9.69 32.84 17.70
CA SER A 493 10.17 32.63 16.34
C SER A 493 11.58 32.07 16.30
N TYR A 494 11.84 31.17 15.37
CA TYR A 494 13.17 30.53 15.28
C TYR A 494 13.49 30.09 13.84
N GLU A 495 14.81 29.92 13.59
CA GLU A 495 15.32 29.22 12.42
C GLU A 495 15.84 27.84 12.84
N PHE A 496 15.60 26.85 11.99
CA PHE A 496 16.04 25.48 12.18
C PHE A 496 16.80 24.96 10.96
N GLU A 497 18.03 24.52 11.18
CA GLU A 497 18.83 23.86 10.16
C GLU A 497 19.15 22.44 10.60
N SER A 498 18.97 21.46 9.72
CA SER A 498 19.40 20.09 9.98
C SER A 498 20.07 19.47 8.77
N GLN A 499 21.08 18.65 9.00
CA GLN A 499 21.82 17.92 7.98
C GLN A 499 22.07 16.50 8.45
N GLU A 500 21.83 15.53 7.57
CA GLU A 500 22.01 14.12 7.83
C GLU A 500 22.67 13.41 6.69
N PHE A 501 23.64 12.54 6.99
CA PHE A 501 24.26 11.59 6.09
C PHE A 501 24.08 10.18 6.63
N ILE A 502 23.64 9.26 5.78
CA ILE A 502 23.60 7.83 6.05
C ILE A 502 24.39 7.12 4.97
N HIS A 503 25.49 6.49 5.38
CA HIS A 503 26.30 5.65 4.51
C HIS A 503 26.02 4.18 4.85
N ALA A 504 25.68 3.39 3.87
CA ALA A 504 25.35 1.99 4.05
C ALA A 504 26.08 1.11 3.04
N LEU A 505 26.65 0.01 3.54
CA LEU A 505 27.19 -1.07 2.73
C LEU A 505 26.41 -2.35 3.04
N TYR A 506 26.10 -3.13 2.01
CA TYR A 506 25.43 -4.42 2.22
C TYR A 506 26.01 -5.50 1.29
N ALA A 507 25.90 -6.75 1.76
CA ALA A 507 26.11 -7.95 0.98
C ALA A 507 25.06 -8.98 1.32
N THR A 508 24.54 -9.67 0.31
CA THR A 508 23.63 -10.82 0.47
C THR A 508 24.12 -11.98 -0.38
N PHE A 509 24.03 -13.19 0.16
CA PHE A 509 24.36 -14.44 -0.52
C PHE A 509 23.08 -15.29 -0.60
N GLY A 510 22.65 -15.59 -1.81
CA GLY A 510 21.51 -16.46 -2.09
C GLY A 510 21.97 -17.79 -2.65
N TYR A 511 21.47 -18.90 -2.09
CA TYR A 511 21.78 -20.26 -2.53
C TYR A 511 20.49 -21.07 -2.69
N THR A 512 20.40 -21.80 -3.81
CA THR A 512 19.27 -22.70 -4.08
C THR A 512 19.84 -24.10 -4.32
N TYR A 513 19.32 -25.08 -3.57
CA TYR A 513 19.70 -26.47 -3.72
C TYR A 513 18.47 -27.38 -3.60
N GLY A 514 18.12 -28.05 -4.67
CA GLY A 514 16.94 -28.86 -4.76
C GLY A 514 15.68 -28.08 -4.35
N LYS A 515 15.04 -28.51 -3.27
CA LYS A 515 13.81 -27.86 -2.73
C LYS A 515 14.09 -26.69 -1.77
N TRP A 516 15.36 -26.45 -1.42
CA TRP A 516 15.76 -25.40 -0.50
C TRP A 516 16.21 -24.15 -1.25
N SER A 517 15.76 -23.00 -0.80
CA SER A 517 16.30 -21.69 -1.19
C SER A 517 16.59 -20.89 0.07
N GLY A 518 17.77 -20.32 0.16
CA GLY A 518 18.18 -19.52 1.29
C GLY A 518 18.86 -18.22 0.87
N GLN A 519 18.74 -17.19 1.69
CA GLN A 519 19.45 -15.93 1.53
C GLN A 519 19.92 -15.43 2.88
N LEU A 520 21.22 -15.20 3.02
CA LEU A 520 21.85 -14.56 4.17
C LEU A 520 22.33 -13.18 3.75
N GLY A 521 22.10 -12.18 4.56
CA GLY A 521 22.52 -10.80 4.29
C GLY A 521 23.00 -10.07 5.52
N LEU A 522 23.91 -9.14 5.31
CA LEU A 522 24.35 -8.19 6.32
C LEU A 522 24.44 -6.80 5.69
N ARG A 523 23.91 -5.81 6.41
CA ARG A 523 24.05 -4.40 6.10
C ARG A 523 24.65 -3.68 7.30
N GLY A 524 25.61 -2.79 7.06
CA GLY A 524 26.15 -1.87 8.05
C GLY A 524 25.84 -0.44 7.67
N GLU A 525 25.38 0.36 8.62
CA GLU A 525 25.09 1.78 8.42
C GLU A 525 25.87 2.66 9.38
N ILE A 526 26.39 3.76 8.84
CA ILE A 526 27.01 4.87 9.59
C ILE A 526 26.13 6.08 9.39
N VAL A 527 25.58 6.61 10.49
CA VAL A 527 24.75 7.81 10.50
C VAL A 527 25.50 8.94 11.13
N LYS A 528 25.47 10.11 10.48
CA LYS A 528 25.94 11.40 11.02
C LYS A 528 24.85 12.42 10.82
N SER A 529 24.37 12.97 11.92
CA SER A 529 23.28 13.93 11.91
C SER A 529 23.57 15.07 12.87
N ASN A 530 23.40 16.29 12.37
CA ASN A 530 23.52 17.51 13.16
C ASN A 530 22.31 18.42 12.90
N ALA A 531 21.87 19.09 13.95
CA ALA A 531 20.81 20.07 13.88
C ALA A 531 21.10 21.25 14.78
N VAL A 532 20.66 22.44 14.36
CA VAL A 532 20.79 23.69 15.11
C VAL A 532 19.48 24.44 15.03
N LYS A 533 18.95 24.82 16.19
CA LYS A 533 17.85 25.77 16.34
C LYS A 533 18.44 27.11 16.77
N ARG A 534 18.15 28.19 16.02
CA ARG A 534 18.60 29.53 16.28
C ARG A 534 17.40 30.39 16.68
N MET A 535 17.52 31.08 17.81
CA MET A 535 16.55 32.06 18.29
C MET A 535 17.21 33.44 18.31
N MET A 536 16.39 34.51 18.27
CA MET A 536 16.95 35.86 18.19
C MET A 536 17.52 36.36 19.52
N TYR A 537 16.95 35.89 20.62
CA TYR A 537 17.28 36.37 21.98
C TYR A 537 17.86 35.27 22.89
N ASP A 538 17.87 34.01 22.46
CA ASP A 538 18.40 32.89 23.22
C ASP A 538 19.62 32.28 22.52
N ASP A 539 20.41 31.51 23.25
CA ASP A 539 21.52 30.77 22.72
C ASP A 539 21.09 29.73 21.71
N ASP A 540 21.89 29.50 20.68
CA ASP A 540 21.70 28.44 19.71
C ASP A 540 21.67 27.08 20.38
N VAL A 541 20.63 26.29 20.13
CA VAL A 541 20.55 24.91 20.62
C VAL A 541 20.98 23.96 19.52
N ALA A 542 22.12 23.32 19.69
CA ALA A 542 22.68 22.36 18.75
C ALA A 542 22.68 20.96 19.35
N PHE A 543 22.32 19.96 18.53
CA PHE A 543 22.42 18.56 18.92
C PHE A 543 22.89 17.68 17.76
N THR A 544 23.56 16.57 18.10
CA THR A 544 24.11 15.62 17.15
C THR A 544 23.67 14.21 17.50
N LYS A 545 23.45 13.36 16.47
CA LYS A 545 23.20 11.94 16.65
C LYS A 545 24.08 11.16 15.67
N ASP A 546 25.17 10.58 16.19
CA ASP A 546 26.12 9.78 15.42
C ASP A 546 26.10 8.35 15.93
N TYR A 547 25.87 7.37 15.06
CA TYR A 547 25.85 5.97 15.43
C TYR A 547 26.16 5.02 14.27
N ILE A 548 26.57 3.79 14.63
CA ILE A 548 26.82 2.69 13.68
C ILE A 548 25.89 1.52 14.05
N SER A 549 25.22 0.97 13.07
CA SER A 549 24.27 -0.13 13.30
C SER A 549 24.38 -1.26 12.28
N PRO A 550 24.49 -2.53 12.73
CA PRO A 550 24.42 -3.71 11.87
C PRO A 550 22.96 -4.22 11.73
N PHE A 551 22.62 -4.69 10.54
CA PHE A 551 21.30 -5.21 10.16
C PHE A 551 21.44 -6.58 9.47
N PRO A 552 21.57 -7.68 10.23
CA PRO A 552 21.56 -9.03 9.68
C PRO A 552 20.16 -9.43 9.21
N THR A 553 20.11 -10.26 8.14
CA THR A 553 18.89 -10.85 7.59
C THR A 553 19.12 -12.29 7.20
N LEU A 554 18.12 -13.14 7.40
CA LEU A 554 18.10 -14.53 6.98
C LEU A 554 16.72 -14.89 6.41
N HIS A 555 16.69 -15.45 5.21
CA HIS A 555 15.49 -16.00 4.59
C HIS A 555 15.78 -17.45 4.17
N LEU A 556 14.91 -18.35 4.56
CA LEU A 556 14.94 -19.76 4.16
C LEU A 556 13.56 -20.12 3.59
N SER A 557 13.54 -20.87 2.51
CA SER A 557 12.31 -21.41 1.91
C SER A 557 12.52 -22.87 1.55
N TYR A 558 11.54 -23.69 1.86
CA TYR A 558 11.50 -25.10 1.50
C TYR A 558 10.27 -25.39 0.67
N GLN A 559 10.47 -25.84 -0.58
CA GLN A 559 9.39 -26.24 -1.48
C GLN A 559 8.98 -27.66 -1.14
N ILE A 560 7.90 -27.83 -0.39
CA ILE A 560 7.39 -29.14 0.06
C ILE A 560 6.89 -29.93 -1.16
N THR A 561 5.99 -29.30 -1.94
CA THR A 561 5.47 -29.78 -3.24
C THR A 561 5.51 -28.65 -4.25
N GLN A 562 5.07 -28.84 -5.48
CA GLN A 562 4.99 -27.75 -6.48
C GLN A 562 4.03 -26.62 -6.04
N THR A 563 3.06 -26.91 -5.18
CA THR A 563 2.04 -25.97 -4.70
C THR A 563 2.19 -25.55 -3.25
N GLN A 564 3.10 -26.19 -2.49
CA GLN A 564 3.26 -25.96 -1.05
C GLN A 564 4.67 -25.49 -0.73
N SER A 565 4.82 -24.45 0.05
CA SER A 565 6.10 -23.99 0.56
C SER A 565 6.02 -23.56 2.02
N ALA A 566 7.10 -23.79 2.75
CA ALA A 566 7.35 -23.24 4.08
C ALA A 566 8.49 -22.22 4.00
N GLN A 567 8.38 -21.13 4.78
CA GLN A 567 9.36 -20.04 4.77
C GLN A 567 9.70 -19.66 6.21
N PHE A 568 10.96 -19.40 6.45
CA PHE A 568 11.46 -18.82 7.69
C PHE A 568 12.19 -17.52 7.35
N SER A 569 11.97 -16.48 8.12
CA SER A 569 12.70 -15.22 7.95
C SER A 569 13.05 -14.59 9.29
N TYR A 570 14.23 -13.95 9.31
CA TYR A 570 14.70 -13.10 10.39
C TYR A 570 15.24 -11.80 9.79
N SER A 571 14.92 -10.68 10.42
CA SER A 571 15.51 -9.38 10.10
C SER A 571 15.61 -8.49 11.33
N ARG A 572 16.69 -7.68 11.40
CA ARG A 572 16.80 -6.57 12.34
C ARG A 572 16.47 -5.27 11.62
N ARG A 573 15.65 -4.41 12.26
CA ARG A 573 15.13 -3.15 11.71
C ARG A 573 15.41 -2.01 12.67
N ILE A 574 15.31 -0.77 12.13
CA ILE A 574 15.46 0.47 12.90
C ILE A 574 14.28 1.41 12.63
N ASN A 575 13.89 2.18 13.65
CA ASN A 575 13.07 3.38 13.51
C ASN A 575 13.87 4.57 14.05
N ARG A 576 14.19 5.50 13.15
CA ARG A 576 14.91 6.71 13.51
C ARG A 576 13.92 7.75 14.02
N PRO A 577 14.23 8.44 15.15
CA PRO A 577 13.39 9.53 15.57
C PRO A 577 13.37 10.63 14.50
N ASN A 578 12.19 11.20 14.28
CA ASN A 578 12.04 12.31 13.34
C ASN A 578 12.68 13.57 13.95
N MET A 579 13.39 14.34 13.14
CA MET A 579 14.01 15.62 13.58
C MET A 579 13.04 16.58 14.27
N TRP A 580 11.78 16.63 13.82
CA TRP A 580 10.74 17.42 14.48
C TRP A 580 10.41 16.94 15.90
N THR A 581 10.45 15.63 16.10
CA THR A 581 10.22 15.01 17.42
C THR A 581 11.39 15.27 18.37
N MET A 582 12.61 15.45 17.84
CA MET A 582 13.80 15.75 18.62
C MET A 582 14.02 17.26 18.81
N MET A 583 13.43 18.11 17.95
CA MET A 583 13.66 19.55 18.03
C MET A 583 13.13 20.12 19.36
N PRO A 584 13.96 20.79 20.17
CA PRO A 584 13.56 21.36 21.45
C PRO A 584 12.72 22.64 21.23
N ASN A 585 11.54 22.48 20.70
CA ASN A 585 10.57 23.53 20.43
C ASN A 585 9.34 23.33 21.32
N VAL A 586 8.90 24.37 22.00
CA VAL A 586 7.68 24.37 22.83
C VAL A 586 6.56 25.06 22.06
N ASP A 587 5.51 24.34 21.75
CA ASP A 587 4.31 24.83 21.09
C ASP A 587 3.21 25.07 22.13
N LEU A 588 2.94 26.33 22.42
CA LEU A 588 1.91 26.82 23.33
C LEU A 588 0.63 27.23 22.58
N SER A 589 0.57 27.00 21.28
CA SER A 589 -0.51 27.49 20.41
C SER A 589 -1.88 26.87 20.73
N ASN A 590 -1.90 25.71 21.37
CA ASN A 590 -3.12 25.03 21.74
C ASN A 590 -3.50 25.34 23.20
N PRO A 591 -4.72 25.82 23.48
CA PRO A 591 -5.12 26.10 24.86
C PRO A 591 -5.23 24.87 25.76
N GLU A 592 -5.35 23.66 25.20
CA GLU A 592 -5.51 22.41 25.94
C GLU A 592 -4.20 21.64 26.12
N HIS A 593 -3.21 21.91 25.26
CA HIS A 593 -2.00 21.09 25.17
C HIS A 593 -0.75 21.94 25.02
N ILE A 594 0.31 21.52 25.70
CA ILE A 594 1.67 21.98 25.44
C ILE A 594 2.37 20.85 24.69
N ARG A 595 2.89 21.12 23.50
CA ARG A 595 3.64 20.14 22.73
C ARG A 595 5.08 20.56 22.61
N PHE A 596 6.00 19.64 22.88
CA PHE A 596 7.43 19.89 22.70
C PHE A 596 8.17 18.65 22.22
N GLY A 597 9.31 18.91 21.55
CA GLY A 597 10.20 17.84 21.09
C GLY A 597 11.16 17.42 22.19
N ASN A 598 11.74 16.24 22.05
CA ASN A 598 12.70 15.67 22.98
C ASN A 598 14.00 15.30 22.24
N PRO A 599 15.12 16.06 22.42
CA PRO A 599 16.39 15.79 21.74
C PRO A 599 17.07 14.49 22.20
N ASP A 600 16.69 13.95 23.36
CA ASP A 600 17.33 12.77 23.94
C ASP A 600 16.79 11.44 23.38
N ILE A 601 15.80 11.48 22.48
CA ILE A 601 15.23 10.27 21.88
C ILE A 601 16.28 9.50 21.09
N ASP A 602 16.43 8.22 21.40
CA ASP A 602 17.27 7.27 20.70
C ASP A 602 16.49 6.45 19.66
N PRO A 603 17.17 5.87 18.64
CA PRO A 603 16.53 4.98 17.70
C PRO A 603 15.95 3.72 18.35
N GLU A 604 14.80 3.26 17.86
CA GLU A 604 14.25 1.94 18.20
C GLU A 604 14.86 0.87 17.31
N TYR A 605 15.03 -0.34 17.85
CA TYR A 605 15.46 -1.51 17.10
C TYR A 605 14.45 -2.65 17.25
N THR A 606 14.07 -3.28 16.15
CA THR A 606 13.20 -4.47 16.16
C THR A 606 13.90 -5.68 15.57
N ASN A 607 13.90 -6.78 16.32
CA ASN A 607 14.21 -8.13 15.84
C ASN A 607 12.89 -8.80 15.46
N ALA A 608 12.75 -9.23 14.21
CA ALA A 608 11.55 -9.87 13.68
C ALA A 608 11.86 -11.28 13.21
N ILE A 609 11.07 -12.26 13.68
CA ILE A 609 11.12 -13.67 13.26
C ILE A 609 9.75 -14.02 12.69
N GLU A 610 9.71 -14.72 11.56
CA GLU A 610 8.45 -15.15 10.94
C GLU A 610 8.62 -16.55 10.34
N LEU A 611 7.63 -17.43 10.60
CA LEU A 611 7.47 -18.73 9.98
C LEU A 611 6.18 -18.71 9.17
N GLY A 612 6.30 -18.81 7.85
CA GLY A 612 5.19 -18.79 6.89
C GLY A 612 4.97 -20.15 6.24
N TYR A 613 3.72 -20.43 5.92
CA TYR A 613 3.31 -21.57 5.11
C TYR A 613 2.36 -21.09 4.01
N SER A 614 2.58 -21.53 2.78
CA SER A 614 1.69 -21.28 1.66
C SER A 614 1.28 -22.58 0.96
N ASN A 615 0.02 -22.63 0.50
CA ASN A 615 -0.50 -23.73 -0.30
C ASN A 615 -1.46 -23.19 -1.37
N ILE A 616 -1.22 -23.60 -2.63
CA ILE A 616 -2.02 -23.24 -3.79
C ILE A 616 -2.82 -24.47 -4.22
N PHE A 617 -4.09 -24.52 -3.82
CA PHE A 617 -5.05 -25.52 -4.30
C PHE A 617 -5.70 -25.03 -5.60
N PRO A 618 -6.41 -25.88 -6.36
CA PRO A 618 -7.04 -25.49 -7.63
C PRO A 618 -8.01 -24.29 -7.54
N LYS A 619 -8.67 -24.10 -6.38
CA LYS A 619 -9.64 -23.01 -6.16
C LYS A 619 -9.35 -22.16 -4.93
N THR A 620 -8.30 -22.49 -4.17
CA THR A 620 -7.99 -21.84 -2.90
C THR A 620 -6.50 -21.57 -2.83
N THR A 621 -6.11 -20.35 -2.53
CA THR A 621 -4.74 -20.05 -2.07
C THR A 621 -4.80 -19.73 -0.59
N LEU A 622 -4.04 -20.49 0.20
CA LEU A 622 -3.90 -20.31 1.63
C LEU A 622 -2.48 -19.80 1.92
N PHE A 623 -2.37 -18.75 2.69
CA PHE A 623 -1.14 -18.34 3.34
C PHE A 623 -1.42 -18.14 4.82
N THR A 624 -0.53 -18.67 5.67
CA THR A 624 -0.54 -18.43 7.11
C THR A 624 0.88 -18.17 7.58
N SER A 625 1.05 -17.28 8.55
CA SER A 625 2.34 -17.05 9.19
C SER A 625 2.18 -16.87 10.70
N VAL A 626 3.15 -17.38 11.44
CA VAL A 626 3.36 -17.09 12.86
C VAL A 626 4.54 -16.16 12.96
N TYR A 627 4.42 -15.07 13.71
CA TYR A 627 5.48 -14.09 13.84
C TYR A 627 5.71 -13.69 15.29
N TYR A 628 6.96 -13.29 15.55
CA TYR A 628 7.40 -12.71 16.82
C TYR A 628 8.29 -11.51 16.52
N ARG A 629 8.04 -10.39 17.22
CA ARG A 629 8.79 -9.14 17.11
C ARG A 629 9.14 -8.63 18.49
N GLN A 630 10.40 -8.34 18.70
CA GLN A 630 10.92 -7.68 19.89
C GLN A 630 11.43 -6.30 19.50
N THR A 631 10.87 -5.26 20.09
CA THR A 631 11.28 -3.87 19.89
C THR A 631 11.92 -3.35 21.17
N SER A 632 13.15 -2.85 21.07
CA SER A 632 13.85 -2.15 22.15
C SER A 632 13.84 -0.65 21.92
N ASN A 633 13.86 0.15 22.99
CA ASN A 633 13.80 1.62 22.97
C ASN A 633 12.60 2.17 22.20
N ARG A 634 11.43 1.56 22.38
CA ARG A 634 10.21 1.95 21.64
C ARG A 634 9.91 3.44 21.83
N ILE A 635 9.83 4.20 20.72
CA ILE A 635 9.41 5.60 20.71
C ILE A 635 7.88 5.65 20.76
N SER A 636 7.33 6.39 21.72
CA SER A 636 5.89 6.57 21.84
C SER A 636 5.54 7.97 22.27
N TRP A 637 4.43 8.48 21.78
CA TRP A 637 3.80 9.67 22.30
C TRP A 637 3.35 9.41 23.72
N PHE A 638 3.66 10.36 24.60
CA PHE A 638 3.33 10.35 26.01
C PHE A 638 2.65 11.65 26.39
N ASN A 639 1.57 11.54 27.14
CA ASN A 639 0.75 12.66 27.59
C ASN A 639 0.70 12.66 29.11
N PHE A 640 0.93 13.80 29.73
CA PHE A 640 0.86 13.99 31.19
C PHE A 640 0.34 15.39 31.51
N LEU A 641 -0.25 15.57 32.71
CA LEU A 641 -0.70 16.87 33.15
C LEU A 641 0.52 17.79 33.36
N TRP A 642 0.49 18.99 32.79
CA TRP A 642 1.58 19.94 32.87
C TRP A 642 1.65 20.59 34.25
N THR A 643 2.43 20.03 35.15
CA THR A 643 2.74 20.51 36.49
C THR A 643 4.26 20.54 36.67
N GLU A 644 4.74 21.35 37.58
CA GLU A 644 6.18 21.41 37.89
C GLU A 644 6.72 20.04 38.33
N GLU A 645 5.96 19.31 39.15
CA GLU A 645 6.30 17.97 39.60
C GLU A 645 6.45 16.99 38.44
N ASN A 646 5.46 16.94 37.52
CA ASN A 646 5.50 16.06 36.39
C ASN A 646 6.60 16.43 35.38
N ALA A 647 6.84 17.72 35.14
CA ALA A 647 7.94 18.18 34.29
C ALA A 647 9.28 17.67 34.79
N ARG A 648 9.55 17.81 36.09
CA ARG A 648 10.78 17.30 36.76
C ARG A 648 10.84 15.78 36.79
N ARG A 649 9.73 15.11 37.07
CA ARG A 649 9.62 13.64 37.09
C ARG A 649 10.03 12.99 35.77
N TYR A 650 9.67 13.63 34.66
CA TYR A 650 9.94 13.10 33.33
C TYR A 650 11.16 13.72 32.62
N GLY A 651 11.93 14.60 33.34
CA GLY A 651 13.18 15.19 32.84
C GLY A 651 13.00 16.35 31.86
N PHE A 652 11.90 17.11 32.00
CA PHE A 652 11.58 18.24 31.14
C PHE A 652 11.66 19.60 31.88
N ASP A 653 12.59 19.73 32.84
CA ASP A 653 12.80 20.96 33.56
C ASP A 653 13.06 22.17 32.66
N TRP A 654 13.79 21.97 31.58
CA TRP A 654 14.10 23.01 30.59
C TRP A 654 12.86 23.60 29.91
N VAL A 655 11.74 22.86 29.89
CA VAL A 655 10.46 23.36 29.32
C VAL A 655 9.79 24.34 30.29
N LEU A 656 10.07 24.23 31.60
CA LEU A 656 9.51 25.13 32.61
C LEU A 656 9.98 26.57 32.40
N ASP A 657 11.22 26.76 31.94
CA ASP A 657 11.78 28.10 31.66
C ASP A 657 11.04 28.80 30.53
N VAL A 658 10.52 28.04 29.58
CA VAL A 658 9.79 28.56 28.38
C VAL A 658 8.27 28.65 28.64
N ALA A 659 7.71 27.69 29.36
CA ALA A 659 6.27 27.53 29.56
C ALA A 659 5.82 27.72 31.00
N GLY A 660 6.61 28.40 31.86
CA GLY A 660 6.37 28.55 33.28
C GLY A 660 5.01 29.13 33.63
N ASP A 661 4.57 30.15 32.90
CA ASP A 661 3.23 30.78 33.11
C ASP A 661 2.05 29.87 32.78
N GLU A 662 2.30 28.74 32.13
CA GLU A 662 1.29 27.74 31.75
C GLU A 662 1.26 26.54 32.72
N VAL A 663 2.11 26.51 33.73
CA VAL A 663 2.14 25.49 34.77
C VAL A 663 0.83 25.55 35.59
N ASP A 664 0.32 24.37 35.93
CA ASP A 664 -0.89 24.17 36.74
C ASP A 664 -2.21 24.79 36.20
N LYS A 665 -2.24 25.16 34.90
CA LYS A 665 -3.45 25.66 34.23
C LYS A 665 -4.35 24.54 33.65
N GLY A 666 -4.10 23.28 34.02
CA GLY A 666 -4.85 22.13 33.55
C GLY A 666 -4.53 21.72 32.11
N LYS A 667 -3.42 22.22 31.52
CA LYS A 667 -2.93 21.80 30.21
C LYS A 667 -2.31 20.41 30.29
N VAL A 668 -2.34 19.69 29.17
CA VAL A 668 -1.67 18.40 29.02
C VAL A 668 -0.42 18.58 28.17
N ALA A 669 0.73 18.18 28.69
CA ALA A 669 1.96 18.08 27.94
C ALA A 669 1.93 16.88 27.02
N MET A 670 2.43 17.05 25.80
CA MET A 670 2.54 16.02 24.75
C MET A 670 3.96 15.99 24.21
N THR A 671 4.67 14.90 24.42
CA THR A 671 6.03 14.70 23.90
C THR A 671 6.24 13.24 23.51
N SER A 672 7.42 12.92 22.99
CA SER A 672 7.82 11.54 22.70
C SER A 672 8.90 11.08 23.66
N LEU A 673 8.81 9.83 24.10
CA LEU A 673 9.78 9.17 24.97
C LEU A 673 10.19 7.81 24.39
N ASN A 674 11.40 7.35 24.71
CA ASN A 674 11.77 5.95 24.59
C ASN A 674 11.16 5.18 25.75
N ILE A 675 10.10 4.43 25.46
CA ILE A 675 9.44 3.57 26.42
C ILE A 675 10.03 2.18 26.23
N ALA A 676 10.60 1.61 27.25
CA ALA A 676 11.16 0.28 27.36
C ALA A 676 10.95 -0.74 26.20
N ASN A 677 10.86 -2.03 26.49
CA ASN A 677 10.72 -3.09 25.49
C ASN A 677 9.27 -3.40 25.14
N SER A 678 9.02 -3.74 23.88
CA SER A 678 7.71 -4.20 23.42
C SER A 678 7.85 -5.51 22.67
N TYR A 679 6.93 -6.44 22.91
CA TYR A 679 6.90 -7.77 22.30
C TYR A 679 5.55 -7.96 21.62
N ASN A 680 5.56 -8.30 20.32
CA ASN A 680 4.37 -8.59 19.55
C ASN A 680 4.50 -9.99 18.94
N TYR A 681 3.50 -10.84 19.16
CA TYR A 681 3.45 -12.19 18.63
C TYR A 681 2.06 -12.50 18.09
N GLY A 682 1.99 -13.14 16.94
CA GLY A 682 0.68 -13.31 16.30
C GLY A 682 0.66 -14.34 15.18
N ILE A 683 -0.56 -14.56 14.68
CA ILE A 683 -0.85 -15.44 13.56
C ILE A 683 -1.61 -14.62 12.51
N GLU A 684 -1.12 -14.63 11.28
CA GLU A 684 -1.79 -14.07 10.11
C GLU A 684 -2.36 -15.19 9.24
N LEU A 685 -3.58 -15.03 8.78
CA LEU A 685 -4.29 -15.95 7.89
C LEU A 685 -4.79 -15.20 6.66
N ILE A 686 -4.38 -15.63 5.47
CA ILE A 686 -4.86 -15.07 4.20
C ILE A 686 -5.42 -16.22 3.35
N ILE A 687 -6.68 -16.09 2.96
CA ILE A 687 -7.39 -17.05 2.12
C ILE A 687 -7.89 -16.33 0.88
N ASP A 688 -7.50 -16.81 -0.29
CA ASP A 688 -8.09 -16.41 -1.58
C ASP A 688 -8.87 -17.61 -2.13
N GLN A 689 -10.21 -17.50 -2.14
CA GLN A 689 -11.11 -18.57 -2.47
C GLN A 689 -11.91 -18.26 -3.73
N GLN A 690 -11.80 -19.07 -4.75
CA GLN A 690 -12.70 -19.07 -5.88
C GLN A 690 -13.93 -19.91 -5.54
N ILE A 691 -15.04 -19.27 -5.16
CA ILE A 691 -16.29 -19.93 -4.80
C ILE A 691 -16.91 -20.56 -6.05
N THR A 692 -17.03 -19.75 -7.13
CA THR A 692 -17.48 -20.18 -8.47
C THR A 692 -16.55 -19.57 -9.52
N LYS A 693 -16.73 -19.89 -10.81
CA LYS A 693 -15.98 -19.27 -11.91
C LYS A 693 -16.16 -17.74 -11.97
N TRP A 694 -17.26 -17.22 -11.47
CA TRP A 694 -17.60 -15.80 -11.50
C TRP A 694 -17.52 -15.10 -10.14
N TRP A 695 -17.31 -15.82 -9.02
CA TRP A 695 -17.30 -15.29 -7.67
C TRP A 695 -16.04 -15.70 -6.93
N LYS A 696 -15.26 -14.71 -6.48
CA LYS A 696 -14.03 -14.84 -5.69
C LYS A 696 -14.19 -14.11 -4.37
N VAL A 697 -13.63 -14.66 -3.30
CA VAL A 697 -13.58 -14.07 -1.97
C VAL A 697 -12.15 -14.11 -1.47
N ASN A 698 -11.64 -12.98 -1.01
CA ASN A 698 -10.36 -12.87 -0.30
C ASN A 698 -10.65 -12.48 1.16
N LEU A 699 -10.14 -13.26 2.10
CA LEU A 699 -10.20 -13.02 3.53
C LEU A 699 -8.77 -12.88 4.06
N ASN A 700 -8.53 -11.82 4.81
CA ASN A 700 -7.34 -11.64 5.63
C ASN A 700 -7.78 -11.49 7.08
N ALA A 701 -7.13 -12.20 8.00
CA ALA A 701 -7.33 -12.08 9.44
C ALA A 701 -5.98 -12.13 10.16
N ASN A 702 -5.77 -11.25 11.11
CA ASN A 702 -4.56 -11.15 11.91
C ASN A 702 -4.94 -11.15 13.38
N PHE A 703 -4.39 -12.07 14.17
CA PHE A 703 -4.60 -12.23 15.60
C PHE A 703 -3.26 -12.07 16.31
N PHE A 704 -3.15 -11.13 17.24
CA PHE A 704 -1.86 -10.88 17.89
C PHE A 704 -1.99 -10.44 19.34
N GLY A 705 -1.04 -10.91 20.15
CA GLY A 705 -0.77 -10.40 21.48
C GLY A 705 0.29 -9.31 21.42
N SER A 706 0.15 -8.28 22.26
CA SER A 706 1.14 -7.23 22.45
C SER A 706 1.41 -7.09 23.94
N TYR A 707 2.67 -7.21 24.34
CA TYR A 707 3.16 -6.90 25.67
C TYR A 707 4.09 -5.69 25.57
N THR A 708 3.89 -4.69 26.40
CA THR A 708 4.76 -3.50 26.51
C THR A 708 5.11 -3.28 27.96
N ASP A 709 6.40 -3.27 28.25
CA ASP A 709 6.94 -2.87 29.52
C ASP A 709 6.88 -1.33 29.60
N ALA A 710 5.94 -0.80 30.36
CA ALA A 710 5.72 0.63 30.55
C ALA A 710 6.10 1.12 31.96
N THR A 711 6.96 0.38 32.65
CA THR A 711 7.38 0.65 34.04
C THR A 711 8.02 2.03 34.23
N LEU A 712 8.64 2.59 33.17
CA LEU A 712 9.17 3.98 33.23
C LEU A 712 8.07 5.06 33.33
N ILE A 713 6.82 4.72 33.05
CA ILE A 713 5.73 5.69 32.97
C ILE A 713 4.69 5.47 34.08
N ASN A 714 4.26 4.22 34.32
CA ASN A 714 3.10 3.92 35.16
C ASN A 714 3.27 2.70 36.09
N ASP A 715 4.46 2.20 36.33
CA ASP A 715 4.73 0.94 37.08
C ASP A 715 3.91 -0.28 36.56
N ASN A 716 3.34 -0.21 35.37
CA ASN A 716 2.42 -1.20 34.84
C ASN A 716 2.91 -1.83 33.53
N GLU A 717 2.78 -3.13 33.45
CA GLU A 717 2.91 -3.92 32.24
C GLU A 717 1.59 -3.88 31.46
N ILE A 718 1.66 -3.59 30.15
CA ILE A 718 0.48 -3.53 29.30
C ILE A 718 0.39 -4.77 28.43
N ASN A 719 -0.58 -5.59 28.72
CA ASN A 719 -0.93 -6.77 27.93
C ASN A 719 -2.20 -6.51 27.12
N SER A 720 -2.18 -6.77 25.83
CA SER A 720 -3.38 -6.69 24.99
C SER A 720 -3.45 -7.82 23.98
N PHE A 721 -4.66 -8.33 23.75
CA PHE A 721 -4.97 -9.19 22.62
C PHE A 721 -5.78 -8.41 21.60
N ASN A 722 -5.32 -8.43 20.35
CA ASN A 722 -5.90 -7.64 19.27
C ASN A 722 -6.17 -8.54 18.06
N TRP A 723 -7.14 -8.15 17.23
CA TRP A 723 -7.33 -8.78 15.93
C TRP A 723 -7.94 -7.82 14.93
N ASP A 724 -7.66 -8.04 13.68
CA ASP A 724 -8.28 -7.35 12.56
C ASP A 724 -8.62 -8.32 11.45
N ALA A 725 -9.67 -8.00 10.70
CA ALA A 725 -10.10 -8.81 9.58
C ALA A 725 -10.55 -7.94 8.41
N LYS A 726 -10.26 -8.42 7.19
CA LYS A 726 -10.61 -7.77 5.94
C LYS A 726 -11.18 -8.79 4.98
N LEU A 727 -12.34 -8.48 4.42
CA LEU A 727 -13.04 -9.29 3.43
C LEU A 727 -13.18 -8.52 2.13
N ASN A 728 -12.77 -9.12 1.01
CA ASN A 728 -13.05 -8.64 -0.34
C ASN A 728 -13.81 -9.71 -1.11
N SER A 729 -14.97 -9.37 -1.63
CA SER A 729 -15.82 -10.24 -2.44
C SER A 729 -15.97 -9.66 -3.82
N THR A 730 -15.52 -10.38 -4.87
CA THR A 730 -15.52 -9.93 -6.26
C THR A 730 -16.37 -10.86 -7.12
N MET A 731 -17.34 -10.30 -7.83
CA MET A 731 -18.26 -10.99 -8.72
C MET A 731 -18.05 -10.52 -10.16
N ASN A 732 -17.56 -11.41 -11.03
CA ASN A 732 -17.40 -11.17 -12.47
C ASN A 732 -18.65 -11.65 -13.20
N LEU A 733 -19.52 -10.72 -13.59
CA LEU A 733 -20.81 -11.01 -14.19
C LEU A 733 -20.74 -10.99 -15.74
N PRO A 734 -21.73 -11.55 -16.46
CA PRO A 734 -21.81 -11.47 -17.90
C PRO A 734 -21.70 -10.05 -18.45
N GLN A 735 -21.37 -9.90 -19.72
CA GLN A 735 -21.21 -8.62 -20.41
C GLN A 735 -20.18 -7.67 -19.77
N SER A 736 -19.14 -8.21 -19.11
CA SER A 736 -18.04 -7.45 -18.52
C SER A 736 -18.47 -6.51 -17.37
N TRP A 737 -19.49 -6.86 -16.61
CA TRP A 737 -19.79 -6.24 -15.33
C TRP A 737 -18.96 -6.89 -14.24
N VAL A 738 -18.45 -6.08 -13.32
CA VAL A 738 -17.79 -6.56 -12.11
C VAL A 738 -18.32 -5.79 -10.92
N ILE A 739 -18.72 -6.51 -9.86
CA ILE A 739 -19.14 -5.96 -8.58
C ILE A 739 -18.14 -6.41 -7.54
N GLN A 740 -17.68 -5.47 -6.72
CA GLN A 740 -16.80 -5.76 -5.59
C GLN A 740 -17.36 -5.14 -4.32
N PHE A 741 -17.42 -5.94 -3.26
CA PHE A 741 -17.71 -5.51 -1.90
C PHE A 741 -16.46 -5.70 -1.05
N SER A 742 -16.13 -4.71 -0.23
CA SER A 742 -15.03 -4.75 0.74
C SER A 742 -15.55 -4.38 2.12
N ALA A 743 -15.11 -5.10 3.15
CA ALA A 743 -15.41 -4.82 4.55
C ALA A 743 -14.15 -4.97 5.38
N GLN A 744 -13.93 -4.06 6.33
CA GLN A 744 -12.79 -4.10 7.23
C GLN A 744 -13.24 -3.85 8.67
N TYR A 745 -12.74 -4.68 9.57
CA TYR A 745 -13.01 -4.62 10.99
C TYR A 745 -11.72 -4.64 11.79
N PHE A 746 -11.61 -3.75 12.76
CA PHE A 746 -10.56 -3.71 13.78
C PHE A 746 -11.21 -3.88 15.14
N ALA A 747 -10.74 -4.85 15.90
CA ALA A 747 -11.19 -5.06 17.26
C ALA A 747 -10.76 -3.93 18.21
N PRO A 748 -11.42 -3.76 19.35
CA PRO A 748 -10.94 -2.86 20.39
C PRO A 748 -9.52 -3.22 20.81
N ARG A 749 -8.68 -2.21 21.05
CA ARG A 749 -7.28 -2.41 21.43
C ARG A 749 -6.88 -1.54 22.61
N THR A 750 -6.05 -2.06 23.48
CA THR A 750 -5.40 -1.31 24.53
C THR A 750 -4.17 -0.58 23.97
N THR A 751 -3.97 0.66 24.39
CA THR A 751 -2.81 1.49 24.09
C THR A 751 -2.02 1.74 25.39
N ILE A 752 -0.87 2.40 25.31
CA ILE A 752 -0.03 2.68 26.48
C ILE A 752 -0.78 3.49 27.53
N GLN A 753 -1.62 4.43 27.12
CA GLN A 753 -2.39 5.30 28.01
C GLN A 753 -3.89 5.18 27.72
N GLY A 754 -4.46 3.97 27.64
CA GLY A 754 -5.91 3.82 27.49
C GLY A 754 -6.34 2.77 26.49
N ASN A 755 -7.43 3.05 25.74
CA ASN A 755 -7.96 2.10 24.79
C ASN A 755 -8.63 2.78 23.58
N GLN A 756 -8.71 2.06 22.47
CA GLN A 756 -9.45 2.41 21.27
C GLN A 756 -10.60 1.42 21.09
N ALA A 757 -11.79 1.91 20.79
CA ALA A 757 -12.95 1.07 20.48
C ALA A 757 -12.78 0.42 19.09
N TYR A 758 -13.66 -0.54 18.76
CA TYR A 758 -13.67 -1.14 17.43
C TYR A 758 -13.90 -0.09 16.32
N PHE A 759 -13.34 -0.39 15.15
CA PHE A 759 -13.53 0.41 13.95
C PHE A 759 -13.99 -0.50 12.81
N PHE A 760 -15.06 -0.11 12.12
CA PHE A 760 -15.62 -0.89 11.01
C PHE A 760 -16.09 0.02 9.87
N TYR A 761 -15.79 -0.38 8.65
CA TYR A 761 -16.33 0.26 7.44
C TYR A 761 -16.46 -0.73 6.28
N SER A 762 -17.27 -0.37 5.29
CA SER A 762 -17.49 -1.18 4.10
C SER A 762 -17.70 -0.33 2.86
N ASP A 763 -17.16 -0.80 1.73
CA ASP A 763 -17.24 -0.15 0.42
C ASP A 763 -17.89 -1.08 -0.60
N ILE A 764 -18.55 -0.51 -1.60
CA ILE A 764 -19.04 -1.25 -2.76
C ILE A 764 -18.63 -0.52 -4.05
N ALA A 765 -18.21 -1.29 -5.04
CA ALA A 765 -17.87 -0.75 -6.36
C ALA A 765 -18.48 -1.60 -7.47
N VAL A 766 -18.98 -0.92 -8.51
CA VAL A 766 -19.51 -1.55 -9.73
C VAL A 766 -18.72 -1.01 -10.91
N LYS A 767 -18.20 -1.90 -11.75
CA LYS A 767 -17.42 -1.56 -12.95
C LYS A 767 -18.05 -2.20 -14.17
N LYS A 768 -18.09 -1.45 -15.26
CA LYS A 768 -18.47 -1.88 -16.60
C LYS A 768 -17.37 -1.60 -17.60
N SER A 769 -16.87 -2.61 -18.28
CA SER A 769 -16.03 -2.40 -19.46
C SER A 769 -16.96 -2.17 -20.66
N LEU A 770 -16.91 -0.96 -21.23
CA LEU A 770 -17.72 -0.58 -22.38
C LEU A 770 -17.18 -1.25 -23.66
N ASN A 771 -15.87 -1.31 -23.77
CA ASN A 771 -15.12 -2.02 -24.81
C ASN A 771 -13.71 -2.36 -24.29
N LYS A 772 -12.82 -2.83 -25.16
CA LYS A 772 -11.43 -3.16 -24.79
C LYS A 772 -10.60 -1.93 -24.33
N ARG A 773 -11.04 -0.71 -24.61
CA ARG A 773 -10.32 0.55 -24.37
C ARG A 773 -10.95 1.42 -23.29
N ALA A 774 -12.26 1.33 -23.09
CA ALA A 774 -13.02 2.21 -22.21
C ALA A 774 -13.69 1.43 -21.06
N THR A 775 -13.59 1.98 -19.85
CA THR A 775 -14.27 1.47 -18.66
C THR A 775 -14.95 2.61 -17.90
N ILE A 776 -16.07 2.30 -17.28
CA ILE A 776 -16.76 3.18 -16.31
C ILE A 776 -16.92 2.43 -15.00
N SER A 777 -16.77 3.11 -13.88
CA SER A 777 -17.00 2.52 -12.56
C SER A 777 -17.63 3.51 -11.60
N LEU A 778 -18.46 2.99 -10.70
CA LEU A 778 -19.10 3.69 -9.61
C LEU A 778 -18.64 3.06 -8.30
N ARG A 779 -18.18 3.87 -7.35
CA ARG A 779 -17.82 3.44 -6.00
C ARG A 779 -18.65 4.21 -4.97
N ILE A 780 -19.10 3.53 -3.94
CA ILE A 780 -19.67 4.10 -2.72
C ILE A 780 -18.79 3.63 -1.56
N SER A 781 -18.16 4.58 -0.88
CA SER A 781 -17.31 4.35 0.29
C SER A 781 -18.12 4.49 1.57
N ASP A 782 -17.74 3.76 2.62
CA ASP A 782 -18.43 3.69 3.92
C ASP A 782 -19.95 3.55 3.76
N LEU A 783 -20.34 2.50 3.02
CA LEU A 783 -21.74 2.22 2.64
C LEU A 783 -22.69 2.24 3.84
N MET A 784 -22.24 1.74 5.00
CA MET A 784 -23.05 1.62 6.23
C MET A 784 -22.90 2.82 7.17
N ARG A 785 -22.08 3.82 6.83
CA ARG A 785 -21.78 5.00 7.66
C ARG A 785 -21.27 4.65 9.07
N THR A 786 -20.42 3.65 9.14
CA THR A 786 -19.90 3.10 10.40
C THR A 786 -18.49 3.57 10.75
N ALA A 787 -17.80 4.26 9.85
CA ALA A 787 -16.46 4.81 10.07
C ALA A 787 -16.49 5.88 11.17
N ARG A 788 -16.31 5.45 12.42
CA ARG A 788 -16.28 6.30 13.62
C ARG A 788 -15.19 5.81 14.54
N ARG A 789 -14.31 6.69 14.96
CA ARG A 789 -13.27 6.40 15.92
C ARG A 789 -13.69 6.85 17.31
N LYS A 790 -13.44 6.03 18.30
CA LYS A 790 -13.62 6.33 19.70
C LYS A 790 -12.40 5.85 20.46
N GLY A 791 -11.86 6.72 21.30
CA GLY A 791 -10.72 6.40 22.14
C GLY A 791 -10.93 6.93 23.54
N LYS A 792 -10.25 6.32 24.48
CA LYS A 792 -10.13 6.78 25.87
C LYS A 792 -8.64 6.80 26.19
N THR A 793 -8.14 7.93 26.71
CA THR A 793 -6.82 8.06 27.28
C THR A 793 -6.98 8.20 28.79
N VAL A 794 -6.17 7.48 29.56
CA VAL A 794 -6.16 7.50 31.02
C VAL A 794 -4.74 7.82 31.48
N ALA A 795 -4.59 8.83 32.26
CA ALA A 795 -3.39 9.19 33.03
C ALA A 795 -3.78 9.29 34.51
N ASP A 796 -2.80 9.43 35.38
CA ASP A 796 -3.06 9.51 36.84
C ASP A 796 -3.95 10.71 37.20
N ASP A 797 -3.73 11.84 36.54
CA ASP A 797 -4.35 13.13 36.82
C ASP A 797 -5.57 13.45 35.92
N TYR A 798 -5.79 12.70 34.83
CA TYR A 798 -6.90 12.96 33.93
C TYR A 798 -7.36 11.75 33.12
N THR A 799 -8.60 11.83 32.64
CA THR A 799 -9.14 10.94 31.62
C THR A 799 -9.66 11.77 30.44
N SER A 800 -9.33 11.36 29.20
CA SER A 800 -9.91 11.96 28.00
C SER A 800 -10.65 10.96 27.15
N PHE A 801 -11.76 11.40 26.54
CA PHE A 801 -12.58 10.64 25.59
C PHE A 801 -12.53 11.35 24.25
N ASN A 802 -12.13 10.64 23.22
CA ASN A 802 -12.02 11.16 21.86
C ASN A 802 -13.04 10.48 20.96
N PHE A 803 -13.83 11.27 20.26
CA PHE A 803 -14.74 10.81 19.23
C PHE A 803 -14.47 11.53 17.93
N GLY A 804 -14.11 10.78 16.87
CA GLY A 804 -13.87 11.29 15.52
C GLY A 804 -14.82 10.66 14.51
N ARG A 805 -15.36 11.50 13.61
CA ARG A 805 -16.17 11.06 12.48
C ARG A 805 -15.75 11.79 11.22
N PRO A 806 -14.99 11.14 10.30
CA PRO A 806 -14.70 11.70 8.99
C PRO A 806 -15.97 11.69 8.13
N TYR A 807 -16.08 12.62 7.19
CA TYR A 807 -17.08 12.59 6.13
C TYR A 807 -16.67 11.63 5.01
N ARG A 808 -16.47 10.34 5.38
CA ARG A 808 -15.95 9.28 4.50
C ARG A 808 -17.03 8.72 3.56
N ASN A 809 -18.30 8.73 3.97
CA ASN A 809 -19.40 8.24 3.16
C ASN A 809 -19.50 9.07 1.88
N SER A 810 -19.07 8.50 0.75
CA SER A 810 -18.92 9.22 -0.52
C SER A 810 -19.25 8.37 -1.73
N ILE A 811 -19.66 9.03 -2.81
CA ILE A 811 -19.88 8.42 -4.12
C ILE A 811 -18.85 8.97 -5.11
N MET A 812 -18.27 8.09 -5.94
CA MET A 812 -17.27 8.42 -6.94
C MET A 812 -17.58 7.74 -8.26
N LEU A 813 -17.71 8.51 -9.33
CA LEU A 813 -17.80 8.01 -10.71
C LEU A 813 -16.44 8.18 -11.38
N ASN A 814 -15.97 7.12 -12.07
CA ASN A 814 -14.72 7.16 -12.81
C ASN A 814 -14.89 6.67 -14.23
N PHE A 815 -14.22 7.33 -15.17
CA PHE A 815 -14.10 6.95 -16.57
C PHE A 815 -12.61 6.81 -16.92
N SER A 816 -12.25 5.69 -17.56
CA SER A 816 -10.88 5.43 -18.03
C SER A 816 -10.91 5.05 -19.52
N TYR A 817 -10.02 5.66 -20.30
CA TYR A 817 -9.84 5.36 -21.71
C TYR A 817 -8.37 5.11 -22.04
N ARG A 818 -8.08 4.02 -22.77
CA ARG A 818 -6.74 3.65 -23.22
C ARG A 818 -6.67 3.73 -24.73
N PHE A 819 -5.57 4.29 -25.28
CA PHE A 819 -5.32 4.36 -26.72
C PHE A 819 -3.89 3.89 -27.05
N GLY A 820 -3.67 3.51 -28.31
CA GLY A 820 -2.37 3.00 -28.79
C GLY A 820 -2.51 1.66 -29.52
N ASP A 821 -1.46 1.30 -30.25
CA ASP A 821 -1.46 0.14 -31.16
C ASP A 821 -1.16 -1.19 -30.45
N SER A 822 -0.60 -1.17 -29.27
CA SER A 822 -0.38 -2.35 -28.46
C SER A 822 -1.16 -2.26 -27.16
N MET A 823 -2.12 -3.18 -26.94
CA MET A 823 -2.49 -3.52 -25.57
C MET A 823 -1.20 -3.95 -24.86
N PRO A 824 -0.96 -3.52 -23.60
CA PRO A 824 0.13 -4.10 -22.84
C PRO A 824 -0.07 -5.62 -22.85
N LYS A 825 0.74 -6.34 -23.62
CA LYS A 825 0.94 -7.75 -23.34
C LYS A 825 1.41 -7.78 -21.90
N PRO A 826 0.80 -8.60 -21.02
CA PRO A 826 1.35 -8.78 -19.69
C PRO A 826 2.85 -9.05 -19.86
N PRO A 827 3.73 -8.46 -19.04
CA PRO A 827 5.15 -8.66 -19.19
C PRO A 827 5.38 -10.17 -19.23
N GLN A 828 5.98 -10.63 -20.32
CA GLN A 828 6.38 -12.03 -20.44
C GLN A 828 7.36 -12.25 -19.30
N LYS A 829 6.90 -12.81 -18.20
CA LYS A 829 7.79 -13.48 -17.27
C LYS A 829 8.47 -14.54 -18.13
N ARG A 830 9.77 -14.39 -18.40
CA ARG A 830 10.56 -15.57 -18.69
C ARG A 830 10.22 -16.58 -17.59
N ALA A 831 9.44 -17.57 -17.95
CA ALA A 831 9.30 -18.74 -17.10
C ALA A 831 10.75 -19.17 -16.83
N LYS A 832 11.23 -19.07 -15.59
CA LYS A 832 12.38 -19.86 -15.18
C LYS A 832 11.97 -21.27 -15.56
N ARG A 833 12.65 -21.87 -16.53
CA ARG A 833 12.65 -23.32 -16.67
C ARG A 833 12.99 -23.84 -15.28
N LEU A 834 12.03 -24.41 -14.60
CA LEU A 834 12.26 -25.42 -13.62
C LEU A 834 12.80 -26.57 -14.45
N ASP A 835 14.13 -26.71 -14.54
CA ASP A 835 14.73 -27.92 -15.02
C ASP A 835 14.28 -29.05 -14.12
N ASP A 836 13.38 -29.88 -14.67
CA ASP A 836 13.14 -31.21 -14.15
C ASP A 836 14.48 -31.94 -14.20
N GLY A 837 15.04 -32.18 -13.02
CA GLY A 837 16.20 -33.04 -12.87
C GLY A 837 15.84 -34.50 -13.25
N SER A 838 15.81 -34.78 -14.57
CA SER A 838 15.95 -36.15 -15.07
C SER A 838 17.16 -36.18 -15.98
N GLY A 839 18.29 -36.49 -15.37
CA GLY A 839 19.49 -36.90 -16.09
C GLY A 839 19.22 -38.16 -16.93
N SER A 840 19.54 -38.09 -18.19
CA SER A 840 19.98 -39.29 -18.90
C SER A 840 21.33 -39.00 -19.54
N GLU A 841 22.32 -39.64 -19.00
CA GLU A 841 23.59 -39.88 -19.69
C GLU A 841 23.35 -40.39 -21.10
N ASN A 842 23.99 -39.83 -22.08
CA ASN A 842 24.72 -40.66 -23.04
C ASN A 842 25.77 -39.82 -23.79
N ALA A 843 26.93 -40.43 -23.78
CA ALA A 843 28.16 -40.04 -24.47
C ALA A 843 28.08 -40.25 -25.99
N GLY A 844 28.97 -39.52 -26.72
CA GLY A 844 29.29 -39.83 -28.09
C GLY A 844 29.70 -38.58 -28.87
N ALA A 845 30.88 -38.13 -28.82
CA ALA A 845 32.01 -38.26 -29.73
C ALA A 845 31.80 -37.69 -31.17
N GLU A 846 32.79 -36.85 -31.57
CA GLU A 846 33.31 -36.56 -32.94
C GLU A 846 32.44 -35.66 -33.81
N GLY A 847 33.00 -34.58 -34.36
CA GLY A 847 34.14 -34.33 -35.24
C GLY A 847 33.95 -32.98 -35.95
N GLU A 848 34.97 -32.27 -36.07
CA GLU A 848 35.47 -31.37 -37.09
C GLU A 848 34.50 -30.81 -38.18
N GLU A 849 34.37 -29.50 -38.27
CA GLU A 849 35.08 -28.50 -39.11
C GLU A 849 34.66 -27.07 -38.74
#